data_edcac78da2fda2f7e359f6928d6a0680
#
_entry.id   edcac78da2fda2f7e359f6928d6a0680
#
_cell.length_a   1.000
_cell.length_b   1.000
_cell.length_c   1.000
_cell.angle_alpha   90.00
_cell.angle_beta   90.00
_cell.angle_gamma   90.00
#
_symmetry.space_group_name_H-M   'P 1'
#
loop_
_entity.id
_entity.type
_entity.pdbx_description
1 polymer ?
#
loop_
_entity_poly.entity_id
_entity_poly.type
_entity_poly.pdbx_seq_one_letter_code
_entity_poly.pdbx_strand_id
1 'polypeptide(L)'
;MDHRVLFAISALISSAAFAATTPQLFGFSPEQTAAQKSIEQRFDANIRTEDLDAWMKRLSSEPNQVGAPHNKANAEFVRDQFQSWGWDAQIEEFYPLYPTLKHHTLELVSPNEFVASLTEPPIEGDSTSTRTDGMGPYNVYGADGDVTADLVYVNYGMPDDYKDLARRGVDVKGKIVIVRYGGGWRGLKPKLAQTHGAVGCIIYSDPQQDGYGAGDVYPKGGTRPSGGLQRGSVADLPVLSGDPLTPDVGATRSAKRLKLSEAKGLMKIPVIPISYGDAQPLLAALGGPVASSSWRGALPITYHIGPGPAKVHLEVTSDWGQKPLYDVIARIPGSQSPDQWIVRGNHRDGWVFGAWDPLSGHVGLLAEAKAIGALLKSGWRPKRTLIYASWDGEEAGLLGSTEWVETHADELRKKAVLYVNSDTNGRGFLGLAGSHSLQHLVNDVSQSVKDPETGVTVGARLRAKVLVDGYEKGATDRERKHAKSAAGGGDLAMDALGSGSDFTPFLQHLGIASLSIEFGGESEQAGVYHSNYDSYDHYVRFGDPGFVYGVAEAQAVGHTVLRVADADVLPFQFGAFADTLDGYLGELHELADHKRKDAEELAKLLDQKAFELAGDPQHPVLAPEREPEVPYLDFAALDNAVVRLKKSAKAYDERYARLLAGGVPLSAERNRHLDELLRGMESTLTNSHGLPEREWYKHLIYEPGLYTGYGVKTVPGVREAIEQNHWDQANQYVGLTAAALNAYCDRLEQATALLKEGN
;
A
#
# COMPACT_ATOMS: atom_id res chain seq x y z
N MET A 1 -53.63 -66.09 30.17
CA MET A 1 -53.02 -66.84 29.05
C MET A 1 -52.78 -65.94 27.92
N ASP A 2 -51.51 -65.55 27.80
CA ASP A 2 -50.96 -65.07 26.46
C ASP A 2 -49.48 -64.79 26.65
N HIS A 3 -48.66 -65.62 26.05
CA HIS A 3 -47.20 -65.49 26.01
C HIS A 3 -46.80 -64.55 24.91
N ARG A 4 -46.09 -63.45 25.24
CA ARG A 4 -45.35 -62.66 24.27
C ARG A 4 -43.86 -62.97 24.43
N VAL A 5 -43.31 -63.56 23.40
CA VAL A 5 -41.88 -63.82 23.23
C VAL A 5 -41.25 -62.54 22.69
N LEU A 6 -40.29 -61.93 23.41
CA LEU A 6 -39.46 -60.86 22.91
C LEU A 6 -38.22 -61.40 22.19
N PHE A 7 -38.11 -61.17 20.93
CA PHE A 7 -36.84 -61.34 20.17
C PHE A 7 -36.00 -60.10 20.32
N ALA A 8 -34.83 -60.20 20.94
CA ALA A 8 -33.83 -59.19 20.98
C ALA A 8 -32.92 -59.34 19.75
N ILE A 9 -33.00 -58.42 18.81
CA ILE A 9 -32.04 -58.30 17.69
C ILE A 9 -30.94 -57.36 18.15
N SER A 10 -29.75 -57.90 18.43
CA SER A 10 -28.54 -57.13 18.64
C SER A 10 -27.98 -56.70 17.30
N ALA A 11 -28.20 -55.43 16.92
CA ALA A 11 -27.54 -54.82 15.77
C ALA A 11 -26.13 -54.33 16.20
N LEU A 12 -25.10 -55.03 15.76
CA LEU A 12 -23.72 -54.54 15.77
C LEU A 12 -23.57 -53.39 14.78
N ILE A 13 -23.60 -52.14 15.28
CA ILE A 13 -23.21 -50.98 14.51
C ILE A 13 -21.68 -50.92 14.53
N SER A 14 -21.03 -51.38 13.46
CA SER A 14 -19.64 -51.10 13.20
C SER A 14 -19.52 -49.59 12.90
N SER A 15 -19.08 -48.82 13.88
CA SER A 15 -18.65 -47.43 13.68
C SER A 15 -17.33 -47.43 12.91
N ALA A 16 -17.40 -47.40 11.59
CA ALA A 16 -16.26 -46.98 10.78
C ALA A 16 -16.04 -45.50 11.09
N ALA A 17 -15.07 -45.19 11.94
CA ALA A 17 -14.57 -43.85 12.10
C ALA A 17 -13.94 -43.45 10.75
N PHE A 18 -14.68 -42.70 9.95
CA PHE A 18 -14.07 -41.92 8.87
C PHE A 18 -13.08 -40.96 9.54
N ALA A 19 -11.80 -41.29 9.53
CA ALA A 19 -10.77 -40.35 9.83
C ALA A 19 -10.97 -39.16 8.84
N ALA A 20 -11.44 -38.03 9.34
CA ALA A 20 -11.54 -36.83 8.56
C ALA A 20 -10.12 -36.52 8.03
N THR A 21 -9.90 -36.73 6.76
CA THR A 21 -8.61 -36.39 6.13
C THR A 21 -8.40 -34.90 6.30
N THR A 22 -7.37 -34.54 7.06
CA THR A 22 -6.96 -33.13 7.23
C THR A 22 -6.75 -32.52 5.85
N PRO A 23 -7.40 -31.39 5.51
CA PRO A 23 -7.20 -30.74 4.22
C PRO A 23 -5.71 -30.51 3.96
N GLN A 24 -5.25 -30.89 2.76
CA GLN A 24 -3.87 -30.74 2.34
C GLN A 24 -3.53 -29.25 2.19
N LEU A 25 -2.37 -28.85 2.71
CA LEU A 25 -1.85 -27.49 2.53
C LEU A 25 -1.27 -27.30 1.12
N PHE A 26 -1.48 -26.13 0.56
CA PHE A 26 -0.94 -25.78 -0.72
C PHE A 26 0.61 -25.71 -0.66
N GLY A 27 1.28 -26.38 -1.61
CA GLY A 27 2.74 -26.52 -1.62
C GLY A 27 3.31 -27.73 -0.87
N PHE A 28 2.46 -28.53 -0.22
CA PHE A 28 2.88 -29.67 0.60
C PHE A 28 2.29 -30.99 0.12
N SER A 29 3.03 -32.06 0.27
CA SER A 29 2.50 -33.41 0.17
C SER A 29 1.56 -33.73 1.36
N PRO A 30 0.68 -34.73 1.26
CA PRO A 30 -0.19 -35.12 2.39
C PRO A 30 0.57 -35.43 3.68
N GLU A 31 1.74 -36.05 3.57
CA GLU A 31 2.59 -36.37 4.72
C GLU A 31 3.17 -35.12 5.38
N GLN A 32 3.69 -34.18 4.58
CA GLN A 32 4.31 -32.95 5.08
C GLN A 32 3.28 -31.96 5.61
N THR A 33 2.03 -32.01 5.14
CA THR A 33 0.92 -31.18 5.65
C THR A 33 0.73 -31.31 7.17
N ALA A 34 0.78 -32.54 7.71
CA ALA A 34 0.62 -32.73 9.15
C ALA A 34 1.79 -32.17 9.96
N ALA A 35 3.02 -32.31 9.45
CA ALA A 35 4.22 -31.75 10.05
C ALA A 35 4.15 -30.21 10.06
N GLN A 36 3.78 -29.58 8.93
CA GLN A 36 3.65 -28.12 8.80
C GLN A 36 2.58 -27.58 9.78
N LYS A 37 1.42 -28.18 9.85
CA LYS A 37 0.38 -27.76 10.82
C LYS A 37 0.85 -27.86 12.27
N SER A 38 1.67 -28.84 12.60
CA SER A 38 2.29 -28.93 13.93
C SER A 38 3.32 -27.82 14.18
N ILE A 39 4.03 -27.38 13.15
CA ILE A 39 4.95 -26.22 13.23
C ILE A 39 4.13 -24.95 13.47
N GLU A 40 3.07 -24.70 12.68
CA GLU A 40 2.18 -23.55 12.83
C GLU A 40 1.55 -23.49 14.23
N GLN A 41 1.05 -24.59 14.75
CA GLN A 41 0.49 -24.65 16.12
C GLN A 41 1.53 -24.30 17.20
N ARG A 42 2.80 -24.75 17.05
CA ARG A 42 3.87 -24.39 17.98
C ARG A 42 4.30 -22.93 17.83
N PHE A 43 4.24 -22.39 16.63
CA PHE A 43 4.47 -20.99 16.34
C PHE A 43 3.41 -20.13 17.05
N ASP A 44 2.12 -20.41 16.83
CA ASP A 44 0.99 -19.71 17.43
C ASP A 44 1.05 -19.67 18.96
N ALA A 45 1.47 -20.78 19.57
CA ALA A 45 1.58 -20.89 21.04
C ALA A 45 2.64 -19.93 21.64
N ASN A 46 3.49 -19.32 20.83
CA ASN A 46 4.53 -18.38 21.28
C ASN A 46 4.18 -16.90 20.99
N ILE A 47 3.05 -16.61 20.35
CA ILE A 47 2.57 -15.24 20.12
C ILE A 47 1.69 -14.81 21.30
N ARG A 48 1.97 -13.67 21.92
CA ARG A 48 1.30 -13.19 23.13
C ARG A 48 0.97 -11.72 23.05
N THR A 49 -0.25 -11.35 23.37
CA THR A 49 -0.73 -9.95 23.39
C THR A 49 0.10 -9.07 24.32
N GLU A 50 0.58 -9.61 25.47
CA GLU A 50 1.38 -8.85 26.43
C GLU A 50 2.74 -8.42 25.87
N ASP A 51 3.30 -9.19 24.94
CA ASP A 51 4.55 -8.82 24.26
C ASP A 51 4.31 -7.65 23.30
N LEU A 52 3.24 -7.72 22.49
CA LEU A 52 2.87 -6.67 21.54
C LEU A 52 2.60 -5.35 22.29
N ASP A 53 1.82 -5.41 23.37
CA ASP A 53 1.52 -4.26 24.23
C ASP A 53 2.80 -3.61 24.79
N ALA A 54 3.68 -4.42 25.36
CA ALA A 54 4.93 -3.93 25.96
C ALA A 54 5.86 -3.28 24.91
N TRP A 55 5.97 -3.88 23.71
CA TRP A 55 6.79 -3.33 22.63
C TRP A 55 6.17 -2.06 22.06
N MET A 56 4.87 -2.03 21.78
CA MET A 56 4.16 -0.83 21.31
C MET A 56 4.40 0.34 22.25
N LYS A 57 4.13 0.14 23.55
CA LYS A 57 4.30 1.15 24.58
C LYS A 57 5.72 1.68 24.64
N ARG A 58 6.74 0.81 24.48
CA ARG A 58 8.14 1.22 24.47
C ARG A 58 8.51 1.98 23.20
N LEU A 59 8.16 1.43 22.03
CA LEU A 59 8.61 1.98 20.75
C LEU A 59 7.97 3.33 20.43
N SER A 60 6.73 3.56 20.89
CA SER A 60 6.00 4.82 20.70
C SER A 60 6.09 5.80 21.87
N SER A 61 6.95 5.56 22.87
CA SER A 61 7.02 6.38 24.10
C SER A 61 7.61 7.78 23.88
N GLU A 62 8.38 7.96 22.82
CA GLU A 62 9.06 9.18 22.45
C GLU A 62 9.01 9.37 20.93
N PRO A 63 9.28 10.61 20.41
CA PRO A 63 9.30 10.85 18.98
C PRO A 63 10.26 9.92 18.23
N ASN A 64 9.74 9.24 17.21
CA ASN A 64 10.40 8.14 16.49
C ASN A 64 10.67 8.47 15.01
N GLN A 65 10.63 9.73 14.60
CA GLN A 65 10.98 10.14 13.26
C GLN A 65 12.49 10.02 12.98
N VAL A 66 12.85 9.94 11.71
CA VAL A 66 14.24 9.94 11.26
C VAL A 66 15.04 11.09 11.89
N GLY A 67 16.18 10.76 12.46
CA GLY A 67 17.06 11.71 13.14
C GLY A 67 16.72 11.96 14.62
N ALA A 68 15.59 11.46 15.13
CA ALA A 68 15.31 11.50 16.56
C ALA A 68 16.20 10.50 17.31
N PRO A 69 16.67 10.81 18.53
CA PRO A 69 17.49 9.88 19.32
C PRO A 69 16.77 8.56 19.61
N HIS A 70 15.45 8.60 19.81
CA HIS A 70 14.65 7.42 20.10
C HIS A 70 14.54 6.47 18.89
N ASN A 71 14.53 7.00 17.65
CA ASN A 71 14.53 6.19 16.43
C ASN A 71 15.75 5.25 16.39
N LYS A 72 16.96 5.77 16.65
CA LYS A 72 18.18 4.96 16.77
C LYS A 72 18.10 3.96 17.92
N ALA A 73 17.64 4.40 19.09
CA ALA A 73 17.49 3.53 20.27
C ALA A 73 16.47 2.40 20.02
N ASN A 74 15.46 2.65 19.21
CA ASN A 74 14.51 1.62 18.77
C ASN A 74 15.15 0.63 17.79
N ALA A 75 15.98 1.08 16.85
CA ALA A 75 16.73 0.18 15.97
C ALA A 75 17.66 -0.76 16.76
N GLU A 76 18.42 -0.19 17.73
CA GLU A 76 19.28 -0.96 18.61
C GLU A 76 18.49 -1.97 19.45
N PHE A 77 17.36 -1.57 20.01
CA PHE A 77 16.46 -2.46 20.74
C PHE A 77 15.95 -3.61 19.87
N VAL A 78 15.46 -3.32 18.68
CA VAL A 78 14.93 -4.34 17.75
C VAL A 78 16.03 -5.33 17.36
N ARG A 79 17.25 -4.86 17.00
CA ARG A 79 18.39 -5.72 16.74
C ARG A 79 18.69 -6.65 17.93
N ASP A 80 18.73 -6.12 19.15
CA ASP A 80 19.04 -6.87 20.36
C ASP A 80 17.96 -7.92 20.66
N GLN A 81 16.67 -7.60 20.40
CA GLN A 81 15.58 -8.58 20.48
C GLN A 81 15.79 -9.73 19.50
N PHE A 82 16.03 -9.45 18.23
CA PHE A 82 16.30 -10.49 17.22
C PHE A 82 17.48 -11.38 17.64
N GLN A 83 18.59 -10.80 18.07
CA GLN A 83 19.76 -11.56 18.53
C GLN A 83 19.42 -12.44 19.74
N SER A 84 18.62 -11.95 20.69
CA SER A 84 18.20 -12.72 21.88
C SER A 84 17.35 -13.95 21.52
N TRP A 85 16.64 -13.88 20.38
CA TRP A 85 15.82 -14.99 19.88
C TRP A 85 16.60 -15.95 18.97
N GLY A 86 17.87 -15.64 18.67
CA GLY A 86 18.76 -16.51 17.91
C GLY A 86 18.85 -16.20 16.42
N TRP A 87 18.44 -15.00 16.02
CA TRP A 87 18.64 -14.48 14.67
C TRP A 87 20.05 -13.86 14.55
N ASP A 88 20.65 -13.96 13.38
CA ASP A 88 21.81 -13.17 12.99
C ASP A 88 21.31 -11.80 12.53
N ALA A 89 21.39 -10.81 13.42
CA ALA A 89 20.82 -9.49 13.22
C ALA A 89 21.87 -8.38 13.32
N GLN A 90 21.81 -7.44 12.38
CA GLN A 90 22.68 -6.27 12.30
C GLN A 90 21.88 -5.03 11.89
N ILE A 91 22.48 -3.84 12.10
CA ILE A 91 21.97 -2.58 11.56
C ILE A 91 22.78 -2.26 10.31
N GLU A 92 22.08 -2.02 9.20
CA GLU A 92 22.67 -1.46 7.98
C GLU A 92 22.33 0.04 7.93
N GLU A 93 23.33 0.87 7.68
CA GLU A 93 23.18 2.33 7.72
C GLU A 93 23.18 2.90 6.30
N PHE A 94 22.20 3.76 6.03
CA PHE A 94 22.10 4.57 4.80
C PHE A 94 22.08 6.05 5.14
N TYR A 95 22.38 6.90 4.17
CA TYR A 95 22.55 8.35 4.35
C TYR A 95 21.83 9.12 3.25
N PRO A 96 20.49 9.01 3.11
CA PRO A 96 19.73 9.74 2.11
C PRO A 96 19.63 11.23 2.44
N LEU A 97 19.23 12.01 1.44
CA LEU A 97 18.79 13.38 1.64
C LEU A 97 17.53 13.38 2.52
N TYR A 98 17.57 14.06 3.66
CA TYR A 98 16.43 14.20 4.54
C TYR A 98 16.34 15.64 5.08
N PRO A 99 15.57 16.51 4.42
CA PRO A 99 15.37 17.87 4.90
C PRO A 99 14.65 17.88 6.25
N THR A 100 15.17 18.65 7.22
CA THR A 100 14.56 18.83 8.54
C THR A 100 14.09 20.28 8.73
N LEU A 101 12.89 20.46 9.24
CA LEU A 101 12.30 21.77 9.49
C LEU A 101 13.16 22.62 10.43
N LYS A 102 13.49 23.86 10.03
CA LYS A 102 14.12 24.87 10.89
C LYS A 102 13.15 25.95 11.35
N HIS A 103 12.34 26.45 10.41
CA HIS A 103 11.37 27.50 10.68
C HIS A 103 10.19 27.42 9.74
N HIS A 104 9.01 27.79 10.23
CA HIS A 104 7.81 27.95 9.42
C HIS A 104 6.89 29.01 10.04
N THR A 105 6.19 29.73 9.18
CA THR A 105 5.16 30.70 9.55
C THR A 105 4.04 30.66 8.51
N LEU A 106 2.81 30.80 8.96
CA LEU A 106 1.65 30.99 8.11
C LEU A 106 0.73 32.06 8.72
N GLU A 107 0.49 33.12 7.96
CA GLU A 107 -0.28 34.28 8.41
C GLU A 107 -1.30 34.69 7.35
N LEU A 108 -2.53 34.94 7.76
CA LEU A 108 -3.50 35.73 6.98
C LEU A 108 -3.18 37.21 7.20
N VAL A 109 -2.75 37.87 6.15
CA VAL A 109 -2.34 39.30 6.19
C VAL A 109 -3.53 40.24 5.97
N SER A 110 -4.51 39.82 5.18
CA SER A 110 -5.75 40.53 4.94
C SER A 110 -6.89 39.56 4.64
N PRO A 111 -8.18 39.94 4.85
CA PRO A 111 -8.69 41.24 5.32
C PRO A 111 -8.53 41.49 6.83
N ASN A 112 -8.35 40.44 7.61
CA ASN A 112 -8.11 40.49 9.04
C ASN A 112 -6.83 39.68 9.34
N GLU A 113 -6.02 40.20 10.26
CA GLU A 113 -4.81 39.48 10.67
C GLU A 113 -5.17 38.23 11.46
N PHE A 114 -4.54 37.09 11.09
CA PHE A 114 -4.61 35.82 11.80
C PHE A 114 -3.29 35.09 11.62
N VAL A 115 -2.73 34.54 12.70
CA VAL A 115 -1.53 33.72 12.69
C VAL A 115 -1.94 32.28 12.99
N ALA A 116 -1.61 31.36 12.11
CA ALA A 116 -1.87 29.93 12.31
C ALA A 116 -1.11 29.40 13.52
N SER A 117 -1.77 28.58 14.32
CA SER A 117 -1.17 28.03 15.55
C SER A 117 0.02 27.13 15.25
N LEU A 118 -0.10 26.30 14.19
CA LEU A 118 0.92 25.32 13.80
C LEU A 118 1.38 24.41 14.95
N THR A 119 0.48 24.15 15.90
CA THR A 119 0.72 23.28 17.05
C THR A 119 -0.48 22.40 17.32
N GLU A 120 -0.23 21.20 17.83
CA GLU A 120 -1.27 20.27 18.22
C GLU A 120 -1.47 20.36 19.74
N PRO A 121 -2.68 20.77 20.20
CA PRO A 121 -2.96 20.91 21.63
C PRO A 121 -2.85 19.58 22.38
N PRO A 122 -2.37 19.55 23.63
CA PRO A 122 -2.42 18.38 24.48
C PRO A 122 -3.83 17.85 24.68
N ILE A 123 -3.98 16.54 24.73
CA ILE A 123 -5.27 15.87 24.95
C ILE A 123 -5.26 15.16 26.30
N GLU A 124 -6.32 15.35 27.08
CA GLU A 124 -6.47 14.69 28.37
C GLU A 124 -6.55 13.17 28.21
N GLY A 125 -5.71 12.45 28.94
CA GLY A 125 -5.63 10.99 28.90
C GLY A 125 -4.77 10.45 27.77
N ASP A 126 -4.04 11.31 27.04
CA ASP A 126 -2.99 10.93 26.11
C ASP A 126 -1.65 11.46 26.63
N SER A 127 -0.84 10.55 27.13
CA SER A 127 0.40 10.87 27.86
C SER A 127 1.47 11.49 26.95
N THR A 128 1.51 11.09 25.66
CA THR A 128 2.49 11.55 24.70
C THR A 128 2.11 12.88 24.04
N SER A 129 0.82 13.23 23.98
CA SER A 129 0.35 14.48 23.37
C SER A 129 0.85 15.76 24.05
N THR A 130 1.37 15.67 25.29
CA THR A 130 1.98 16.78 26.02
C THR A 130 3.43 17.07 25.63
N ARG A 131 4.06 16.19 24.84
CA ARG A 131 5.46 16.35 24.42
C ARG A 131 5.58 17.43 23.35
N THR A 132 6.68 18.19 23.40
CA THR A 132 6.97 19.29 22.48
C THR A 132 8.25 19.09 21.69
N ASP A 133 8.88 17.94 21.82
CA ASP A 133 10.13 17.57 21.15
C ASP A 133 9.92 16.72 19.87
N GLY A 134 8.65 16.50 19.46
CA GLY A 134 8.30 15.88 18.19
C GLY A 134 8.49 16.83 16.99
N MET A 135 8.38 16.27 15.79
CA MET A 135 8.41 17.05 14.56
C MET A 135 7.21 18.01 14.49
N GLY A 136 7.48 19.30 14.26
CA GLY A 136 6.43 20.29 13.98
C GLY A 136 5.65 19.98 12.69
N PRO A 137 4.62 20.79 12.35
CA PRO A 137 3.91 20.67 11.07
C PRO A 137 4.86 20.83 9.88
N TYR A 138 5.01 19.79 9.09
CA TYR A 138 5.99 19.78 8.02
C TYR A 138 5.58 18.84 6.88
N ASN A 139 5.85 19.28 5.65
CA ASN A 139 5.82 18.43 4.47
C ASN A 139 7.25 18.29 3.93
N VAL A 140 7.89 17.15 4.23
CA VAL A 140 9.25 16.84 3.76
C VAL A 140 9.33 16.90 2.24
N TYR A 141 10.44 17.46 1.70
CA TYR A 141 10.70 17.72 0.28
C TYR A 141 9.86 18.84 -0.36
N GLY A 142 9.11 19.62 0.42
CA GLY A 142 8.68 20.95 0.03
C GLY A 142 9.88 21.89 -0.05
N ALA A 143 9.90 22.84 -1.00
CA ALA A 143 11.01 23.79 -1.10
C ALA A 143 11.02 24.82 0.05
N ASP A 144 12.19 25.36 0.35
CA ASP A 144 12.29 26.59 1.14
C ASP A 144 11.68 27.76 0.36
N GLY A 145 11.03 28.67 1.08
CA GLY A 145 10.46 29.89 0.49
C GLY A 145 9.85 30.80 1.53
N ASP A 146 9.79 32.08 1.17
CA ASP A 146 9.18 33.19 1.90
C ASP A 146 8.33 33.98 0.90
N VAL A 147 7.01 33.78 0.93
CA VAL A 147 6.09 34.30 -0.11
C VAL A 147 4.84 34.90 0.52
N THR A 148 4.42 36.04 -0.03
CA THR A 148 3.14 36.69 0.32
C THR A 148 2.31 36.84 -0.95
N ALA A 149 1.14 36.21 -1.02
CA ALA A 149 0.30 36.22 -2.21
C ALA A 149 -1.19 36.08 -1.86
N ASP A 150 -2.03 36.32 -2.86
CA ASP A 150 -3.48 36.04 -2.76
C ASP A 150 -3.72 34.54 -2.62
N LEU A 151 -4.78 34.19 -1.89
CA LEU A 151 -5.15 32.80 -1.62
C LEU A 151 -6.23 32.30 -2.58
N VAL A 152 -6.09 31.07 -3.07
CA VAL A 152 -7.12 30.37 -3.90
C VAL A 152 -7.35 28.97 -3.34
N TYR A 153 -8.63 28.61 -3.19
CA TYR A 153 -9.04 27.26 -2.82
C TYR A 153 -9.17 26.36 -4.05
N VAL A 154 -8.53 25.21 -4.05
CA VAL A 154 -8.43 24.30 -5.20
C VAL A 154 -8.90 22.88 -4.84
N ASN A 155 -9.97 22.76 -4.05
CA ASN A 155 -10.54 21.46 -3.68
C ASN A 155 -9.49 20.44 -3.22
N TYR A 156 -9.30 19.34 -3.96
CA TYR A 156 -8.25 18.35 -3.70
C TYR A 156 -6.93 18.65 -4.44
N GLY A 157 -6.89 19.69 -5.29
CA GLY A 157 -5.70 20.04 -6.08
C GLY A 157 -5.35 19.02 -7.15
N MET A 158 -6.33 18.30 -7.68
CA MET A 158 -6.17 17.28 -8.71
C MET A 158 -6.36 17.87 -10.12
N PRO A 159 -5.98 17.18 -11.22
CA PRO A 159 -6.04 17.74 -12.58
C PRO A 159 -7.39 18.33 -12.96
N ASP A 160 -8.49 17.69 -12.61
CA ASP A 160 -9.83 18.17 -12.95
C ASP A 160 -10.26 19.40 -12.12
N ASP A 161 -9.71 19.58 -10.93
CA ASP A 161 -9.94 20.79 -10.13
C ASP A 161 -9.35 22.02 -10.84
N TYR A 162 -8.16 21.90 -11.41
CA TYR A 162 -7.54 23.00 -12.19
C TYR A 162 -8.28 23.29 -13.51
N LYS A 163 -8.82 22.26 -14.17
CA LYS A 163 -9.70 22.46 -15.35
C LYS A 163 -10.97 23.23 -14.97
N ASP A 164 -11.59 22.90 -13.82
CA ASP A 164 -12.78 23.61 -13.34
C ASP A 164 -12.47 25.07 -12.99
N LEU A 165 -11.32 25.35 -12.35
CA LEU A 165 -10.84 26.71 -12.10
C LEU A 165 -10.68 27.50 -13.41
N ALA A 166 -10.00 26.93 -14.40
CA ALA A 166 -9.79 27.58 -15.70
C ALA A 166 -11.12 27.92 -16.38
N ARG A 167 -12.09 27.02 -16.35
CA ARG A 167 -13.46 27.26 -16.89
C ARG A 167 -14.20 28.37 -16.16
N ARG A 168 -13.90 28.62 -14.88
CA ARG A 168 -14.46 29.72 -14.08
C ARG A 168 -13.67 31.02 -14.20
N GLY A 169 -12.61 31.03 -15.00
CA GLY A 169 -11.72 32.17 -15.15
C GLY A 169 -10.87 32.48 -13.91
N VAL A 170 -10.65 31.49 -13.06
CA VAL A 170 -9.78 31.61 -11.88
C VAL A 170 -8.41 31.04 -12.19
N ASP A 171 -7.37 31.87 -12.05
CA ASP A 171 -5.96 31.53 -12.28
C ASP A 171 -5.23 31.46 -10.94
N VAL A 172 -4.36 30.47 -10.78
CA VAL A 172 -3.52 30.28 -9.58
C VAL A 172 -2.09 30.79 -9.75
N LYS A 173 -1.72 31.29 -10.95
CA LYS A 173 -0.39 31.80 -11.23
C LYS A 173 -0.03 32.96 -10.30
N GLY A 174 1.14 32.82 -9.62
CA GLY A 174 1.62 33.79 -8.65
C GLY A 174 0.82 33.85 -7.35
N LYS A 175 -0.05 32.87 -7.08
CA LYS A 175 -0.89 32.80 -5.88
C LYS A 175 -0.46 31.63 -4.99
N ILE A 176 -0.90 31.65 -3.73
CA ILE A 176 -0.82 30.49 -2.83
C ILE A 176 -2.13 29.70 -2.97
N VAL A 177 -2.02 28.39 -3.09
CA VAL A 177 -3.21 27.53 -3.10
C VAL A 177 -3.43 26.87 -1.73
N ILE A 178 -4.70 26.73 -1.33
CA ILE A 178 -5.12 25.90 -0.20
C ILE A 178 -5.94 24.73 -0.72
N VAL A 179 -5.56 23.50 -0.31
CA VAL A 179 -6.16 22.24 -0.81
C VAL A 179 -6.48 21.29 0.32
N ARG A 180 -7.46 20.40 0.10
CA ARG A 180 -7.79 19.32 1.05
C ARG A 180 -6.91 18.09 0.83
N TYR A 181 -6.61 17.35 1.90
CA TYR A 181 -6.18 15.95 1.78
C TYR A 181 -7.26 15.11 1.11
N GLY A 182 -6.86 13.98 0.52
CA GLY A 182 -7.75 13.11 -0.26
C GLY A 182 -7.66 13.32 -1.77
N GLY A 183 -8.36 12.53 -2.54
CA GLY A 183 -8.36 12.57 -4.00
C GLY A 183 -7.11 12.02 -4.69
N GLY A 184 -6.03 11.75 -3.95
CA GLY A 184 -4.77 11.22 -4.45
C GLY A 184 -3.59 11.50 -3.51
N TRP A 185 -2.39 11.12 -3.95
CA TRP A 185 -1.15 11.34 -3.22
C TRP A 185 -0.93 12.81 -2.86
N ARG A 186 -0.47 13.06 -1.61
CA ARG A 186 -0.29 14.45 -1.14
C ARG A 186 0.72 15.26 -1.94
N GLY A 187 1.79 14.63 -2.44
CA GLY A 187 2.80 15.28 -3.27
C GLY A 187 2.29 15.74 -4.64
N LEU A 188 1.20 15.17 -5.16
CA LEU A 188 0.57 15.65 -6.39
C LEU A 188 -0.03 17.05 -6.23
N LYS A 189 -0.43 17.43 -5.03
CA LYS A 189 -1.06 18.74 -4.76
C LYS A 189 -0.11 19.89 -5.02
N PRO A 190 1.10 19.97 -4.39
CA PRO A 190 2.08 21.00 -4.74
C PRO A 190 2.69 20.80 -6.12
N LYS A 191 2.84 19.56 -6.62
CA LYS A 191 3.30 19.29 -8.00
C LYS A 191 2.39 19.96 -9.03
N LEU A 192 1.08 19.77 -8.93
CA LEU A 192 0.11 20.39 -9.84
C LEU A 192 -0.01 21.89 -9.60
N ALA A 193 0.03 22.34 -8.34
CA ALA A 193 0.05 23.78 -8.02
C ALA A 193 1.21 24.50 -8.71
N GLN A 194 2.44 24.01 -8.56
CA GLN A 194 3.61 24.63 -9.21
C GLN A 194 3.56 24.51 -10.73
N THR A 195 3.00 23.44 -11.29
CA THR A 195 2.82 23.28 -12.74
C THR A 195 1.88 24.35 -13.30
N HIS A 196 0.86 24.74 -12.53
CA HIS A 196 -0.05 25.86 -12.86
C HIS A 196 0.47 27.24 -12.41
N GLY A 197 1.73 27.32 -11.92
CA GLY A 197 2.40 28.58 -11.60
C GLY A 197 2.08 29.14 -10.21
N ALA A 198 1.48 28.39 -9.31
CA ALA A 198 1.34 28.77 -7.90
C ALA A 198 2.72 28.92 -7.24
N VAL A 199 2.82 29.78 -6.21
CA VAL A 199 4.08 30.10 -5.50
C VAL A 199 4.14 29.48 -4.09
N GLY A 200 3.07 28.84 -3.63
CA GLY A 200 3.01 28.13 -2.35
C GLY A 200 1.78 27.22 -2.28
N CYS A 201 1.83 26.21 -1.43
CA CYS A 201 0.74 25.26 -1.25
C CYS A 201 0.49 25.00 0.24
N ILE A 202 -0.75 25.13 0.68
CA ILE A 202 -1.23 24.82 2.01
C ILE A 202 -2.14 23.59 1.91
N ILE A 203 -1.92 22.58 2.76
CA ILE A 203 -2.71 21.34 2.75
C ILE A 203 -3.40 21.16 4.10
N TYR A 204 -4.69 20.83 4.12
CA TYR A 204 -5.43 20.58 5.37
C TYR A 204 -6.33 19.34 5.26
N SER A 205 -6.56 18.66 6.40
CA SER A 205 -7.60 17.62 6.52
C SER A 205 -8.95 18.29 6.73
N ASP A 206 -9.91 18.03 5.82
CA ASP A 206 -11.27 18.55 6.00
C ASP A 206 -12.03 17.69 7.02
N PRO A 207 -12.74 18.29 7.99
CA PRO A 207 -13.44 17.53 9.03
C PRO A 207 -14.58 16.66 8.51
N GLN A 208 -14.96 16.74 7.23
CA GLN A 208 -15.95 15.86 6.62
C GLN A 208 -15.47 14.40 6.55
N GLN A 209 -14.20 14.21 6.18
CA GLN A 209 -13.58 12.88 6.04
C GLN A 209 -12.70 12.52 7.23
N ASP A 210 -12.15 13.52 7.92
CA ASP A 210 -11.12 13.34 8.96
C ASP A 210 -11.34 14.35 10.10
N GLY A 211 -12.43 14.18 10.84
CA GLY A 211 -12.86 15.02 11.94
C GLY A 211 -14.32 14.78 12.33
N TYR A 212 -14.97 15.76 12.89
CA TYR A 212 -16.33 15.64 13.46
C TYR A 212 -17.41 15.24 12.43
N GLY A 213 -17.15 15.34 11.14
CA GLY A 213 -18.05 14.85 10.09
C GLY A 213 -17.98 13.33 9.90
N ALA A 214 -16.88 12.71 10.32
CA ALA A 214 -16.65 11.27 10.22
C ALA A 214 -17.03 10.52 11.52
N GLY A 215 -17.01 11.21 12.68
CA GLY A 215 -17.30 10.60 13.98
C GLY A 215 -16.98 11.52 15.15
N ASP A 216 -17.05 10.97 16.37
CA ASP A 216 -16.63 11.70 17.57
C ASP A 216 -15.12 11.94 17.54
N VAL A 217 -14.69 13.17 17.82
CA VAL A 217 -13.27 13.55 17.81
C VAL A 217 -12.55 13.06 19.09
N TYR A 218 -11.25 12.82 18.94
CA TYR A 218 -10.38 12.43 20.04
C TYR A 218 -10.36 13.50 21.15
N PRO A 219 -10.48 13.12 22.46
CA PRO A 219 -10.38 11.77 23.02
C PRO A 219 -11.73 11.01 23.18
N LYS A 220 -12.86 11.57 22.75
CA LYS A 220 -14.17 10.93 22.90
C LYS A 220 -14.37 9.80 21.88
N GLY A 221 -13.97 10.03 20.64
CA GLY A 221 -13.87 9.06 19.55
C GLY A 221 -12.50 9.09 18.91
N GLY A 222 -12.30 8.38 17.81
CA GLY A 222 -11.01 8.22 17.17
C GLY A 222 -10.68 9.28 16.12
N THR A 223 -11.60 10.18 15.76
CA THR A 223 -11.40 11.12 14.64
C THR A 223 -10.61 12.36 15.05
N ARG A 224 -10.06 13.08 14.06
CA ARG A 224 -9.14 14.20 14.23
C ARG A 224 -9.80 15.38 14.94
N PRO A 225 -9.20 15.90 16.03
CA PRO A 225 -9.62 17.14 16.68
C PRO A 225 -9.21 18.37 15.84
N SER A 226 -9.83 19.53 16.12
CA SER A 226 -9.66 20.75 15.33
C SER A 226 -8.22 21.26 15.21
N GLY A 227 -7.38 20.99 16.18
CA GLY A 227 -5.96 21.34 16.17
C GLY A 227 -5.05 20.25 15.59
N GLY A 228 -5.59 19.09 15.23
CA GLY A 228 -4.80 17.99 14.70
C GLY A 228 -4.29 18.23 13.28
N LEU A 229 -3.04 17.88 13.04
CA LEU A 229 -2.33 18.08 11.78
C LEU A 229 -2.07 16.73 11.08
N GLN A 230 -1.90 16.77 9.77
CA GLN A 230 -1.37 15.63 9.02
C GLN A 230 -0.05 16.03 8.37
N ARG A 231 1.06 15.52 8.90
CA ARG A 231 2.41 15.66 8.31
C ARG A 231 2.50 14.82 7.05
N GLY A 232 3.64 14.77 6.42
CA GLY A 232 3.89 13.81 5.37
C GLY A 232 4.90 14.28 4.32
N SER A 233 5.42 13.35 3.55
CA SER A 233 6.26 13.64 2.40
C SER A 233 5.43 14.22 1.24
N VAL A 234 5.98 15.21 0.55
CA VAL A 234 5.47 15.70 -0.74
C VAL A 234 6.42 15.35 -1.89
N ALA A 235 7.36 14.43 -1.66
CA ALA A 235 8.14 13.87 -2.77
C ALA A 235 7.22 13.37 -3.89
N ASP A 236 7.66 13.47 -5.13
CA ASP A 236 6.92 12.91 -6.26
C ASP A 236 7.10 11.39 -6.35
N LEU A 237 6.58 10.68 -5.33
CA LEU A 237 6.71 9.22 -5.21
C LEU A 237 6.28 8.47 -6.48
N PRO A 238 5.24 8.86 -7.23
CA PRO A 238 4.92 8.21 -8.50
C PRO A 238 6.04 8.27 -9.55
N VAL A 239 7.03 9.14 -9.37
CA VAL A 239 8.19 9.30 -10.29
C VAL A 239 9.41 8.54 -9.77
N LEU A 240 9.67 8.60 -8.46
CA LEU A 240 10.85 8.03 -7.83
C LEU A 240 10.57 7.69 -6.37
N SER A 241 10.95 6.49 -5.93
CA SER A 241 11.04 6.07 -4.53
C SER A 241 12.50 6.14 -4.05
N GLY A 242 12.74 6.26 -2.75
CA GLY A 242 14.08 6.34 -2.17
C GLY A 242 14.73 7.71 -2.25
N ASP A 243 16.06 7.74 -2.09
CA ASP A 243 16.85 8.98 -2.07
C ASP A 243 16.88 9.67 -3.44
N PRO A 244 16.35 10.89 -3.56
CA PRO A 244 16.38 11.62 -4.83
C PRO A 244 17.79 11.94 -5.34
N LEU A 245 18.82 11.77 -4.51
CA LEU A 245 20.22 12.02 -4.92
C LEU A 245 20.95 10.76 -5.38
N THR A 246 20.43 9.56 -5.13
CA THR A 246 21.07 8.29 -5.49
C THR A 246 20.13 7.30 -6.20
N PRO A 247 19.32 7.72 -7.19
CA PRO A 247 18.40 6.80 -7.87
C PRO A 247 19.13 5.59 -8.47
N ASP A 248 18.56 4.40 -8.33
CA ASP A 248 19.11 3.08 -8.73
C ASP A 248 20.39 2.67 -7.98
N VAL A 249 20.80 3.40 -6.94
CA VAL A 249 22.03 3.10 -6.15
C VAL A 249 21.80 3.42 -4.69
N GLY A 250 21.89 2.46 -3.80
CA GLY A 250 21.68 2.69 -2.38
C GLY A 250 22.54 3.83 -1.80
N ALA A 251 21.91 4.68 -0.98
CA ALA A 251 22.52 5.88 -0.36
C ALA A 251 23.53 5.55 0.72
N THR A 252 24.52 4.67 0.42
CA THR A 252 25.60 4.37 1.33
C THR A 252 26.49 5.60 1.58
N ARG A 253 27.33 5.58 2.62
CA ARG A 253 28.25 6.69 2.96
C ARG A 253 29.14 7.09 1.80
N SER A 254 29.53 6.18 0.93
CA SER A 254 30.40 6.39 -0.23
C SER A 254 29.67 6.54 -1.56
N ALA A 255 28.35 6.50 -1.58
CA ALA A 255 27.58 6.60 -2.81
C ALA A 255 27.83 7.94 -3.52
N LYS A 256 27.92 7.87 -4.85
CA LYS A 256 28.01 9.08 -5.69
C LYS A 256 26.59 9.68 -5.79
N ARG A 257 26.49 10.93 -5.40
CA ARG A 257 25.22 11.66 -5.38
C ARG A 257 25.08 12.65 -6.51
N LEU A 258 23.86 12.82 -6.99
CA LEU A 258 23.46 13.91 -7.85
C LEU A 258 23.57 15.23 -7.09
N LYS A 259 23.63 16.36 -7.83
CA LYS A 259 23.41 17.66 -7.22
C LYS A 259 21.91 17.83 -6.91
N LEU A 260 21.60 18.62 -5.90
CA LEU A 260 20.20 18.92 -5.55
C LEU A 260 19.39 19.48 -6.75
N SER A 261 20.04 20.29 -7.62
CA SER A 261 19.41 20.82 -8.82
C SER A 261 19.12 19.79 -9.93
N GLU A 262 19.69 18.60 -9.84
CA GLU A 262 19.54 17.48 -10.78
C GLU A 262 18.55 16.41 -10.24
N ALA A 263 18.20 16.52 -8.95
CA ALA A 263 17.29 15.58 -8.30
C ALA A 263 15.88 15.69 -8.88
N LYS A 264 15.29 14.52 -9.20
CA LYS A 264 13.88 14.40 -9.56
C LYS A 264 13.02 14.27 -8.28
N GLY A 265 11.74 14.57 -8.38
CA GLY A 265 10.79 14.32 -7.30
C GLY A 265 10.73 15.39 -6.20
N LEU A 266 11.55 16.45 -6.24
CA LEU A 266 11.53 17.53 -5.27
C LEU A 266 10.58 18.66 -5.70
N MET A 267 9.83 19.21 -4.74
CA MET A 267 8.97 20.38 -4.98
C MET A 267 9.81 21.67 -5.13
N LYS A 268 9.26 22.65 -5.84
CA LYS A 268 9.91 23.94 -6.12
C LYS A 268 9.22 25.12 -5.44
N ILE A 269 8.17 24.86 -4.68
CA ILE A 269 7.41 25.84 -3.90
C ILE A 269 7.32 25.40 -2.44
N PRO A 270 7.22 26.33 -1.48
CA PRO A 270 7.00 25.99 -0.07
C PRO A 270 5.64 25.33 0.12
N VAL A 271 5.62 24.32 0.99
CA VAL A 271 4.43 23.52 1.32
C VAL A 271 4.30 23.40 2.82
N ILE A 272 3.08 23.56 3.34
CA ILE A 272 2.82 23.39 4.78
C ILE A 272 1.49 22.67 5.03
N PRO A 273 1.45 21.68 5.95
CA PRO A 273 0.21 21.10 6.42
C PRO A 273 -0.33 21.92 7.59
N ILE A 274 -1.65 22.11 7.63
CA ILE A 274 -2.33 22.82 8.74
C ILE A 274 -3.52 22.04 9.27
N SER A 275 -3.95 22.38 10.48
CA SER A 275 -5.19 21.89 11.06
C SER A 275 -6.43 22.48 10.38
N TYR A 276 -7.58 21.80 10.50
CA TYR A 276 -8.81 22.43 10.01
C TYR A 276 -9.27 23.60 10.86
N GLY A 277 -8.80 23.70 12.11
CA GLY A 277 -8.98 24.88 12.94
C GLY A 277 -8.26 26.10 12.37
N ASP A 278 -7.02 25.93 11.90
CA ASP A 278 -6.25 26.98 11.22
C ASP A 278 -6.74 27.25 9.79
N ALA A 279 -7.25 26.23 9.10
CA ALA A 279 -7.79 26.39 7.74
C ALA A 279 -9.08 27.21 7.70
N GLN A 280 -9.93 27.10 8.72
CA GLN A 280 -11.23 27.76 8.76
C GLN A 280 -11.17 29.29 8.59
N PRO A 281 -10.32 30.09 9.33
CA PRO A 281 -10.21 31.53 9.13
C PRO A 281 -9.64 31.89 7.76
N LEU A 282 -8.72 31.10 7.17
CA LEU A 282 -8.16 31.33 5.85
C LEU A 282 -9.24 31.15 4.78
N LEU A 283 -10.01 30.05 4.83
CA LEU A 283 -11.09 29.76 3.89
C LEU A 283 -12.28 30.73 4.03
N ALA A 284 -12.60 31.15 5.25
CA ALA A 284 -13.65 32.13 5.51
C ALA A 284 -13.31 33.53 4.99
N ALA A 285 -12.02 33.85 4.81
CA ALA A 285 -11.57 35.13 4.26
C ALA A 285 -11.61 35.17 2.71
N LEU A 286 -11.81 34.04 2.05
CA LEU A 286 -11.90 33.98 0.60
C LEU A 286 -13.16 34.69 0.08
N GLY A 287 -13.04 35.31 -1.09
CA GLY A 287 -14.14 35.88 -1.86
C GLY A 287 -14.29 35.19 -3.21
N GLY A 288 -14.78 35.91 -4.20
CA GLY A 288 -14.96 35.39 -5.55
C GLY A 288 -16.14 34.39 -5.65
N PRO A 289 -16.13 33.50 -6.64
CA PRO A 289 -17.23 32.56 -6.86
C PRO A 289 -17.45 31.61 -5.67
N VAL A 290 -18.71 31.31 -5.38
CA VAL A 290 -19.05 30.25 -4.41
C VAL A 290 -18.68 28.89 -5.00
N ALA A 291 -18.02 28.07 -4.20
CA ALA A 291 -17.62 26.72 -4.59
C ALA A 291 -18.84 25.83 -4.86
N SER A 292 -18.71 24.93 -5.85
CA SER A 292 -19.73 23.91 -6.14
C SER A 292 -19.97 23.00 -4.94
N SER A 293 -21.10 22.30 -4.90
CA SER A 293 -21.44 21.40 -3.80
C SER A 293 -20.39 20.30 -3.61
N SER A 294 -19.77 19.81 -4.68
CA SER A 294 -18.72 18.79 -4.64
C SER A 294 -17.38 19.27 -4.04
N TRP A 295 -17.18 20.60 -4.01
CA TRP A 295 -15.98 21.21 -3.42
C TRP A 295 -16.15 21.58 -1.95
N ARG A 296 -17.38 21.51 -1.40
CA ARG A 296 -17.64 21.89 -0.02
C ARG A 296 -17.23 20.77 0.93
N GLY A 297 -16.60 21.14 2.02
CA GLY A 297 -16.34 20.29 3.15
C GLY A 297 -17.34 20.53 4.28
N ALA A 298 -16.96 20.15 5.50
CA ALA A 298 -17.81 20.26 6.69
C ALA A 298 -17.53 21.49 7.58
N LEU A 299 -16.61 22.39 7.19
CA LEU A 299 -16.40 23.62 7.97
C LEU A 299 -17.66 24.50 7.92
N PRO A 300 -18.05 25.16 9.03
CA PRO A 300 -19.27 25.98 9.13
C PRO A 300 -19.09 27.35 8.46
N ILE A 301 -18.72 27.37 7.18
CA ILE A 301 -18.47 28.55 6.37
C ILE A 301 -19.16 28.45 5.01
N THR A 302 -19.28 29.58 4.29
CA THR A 302 -19.53 29.54 2.86
C THR A 302 -18.19 29.37 2.15
N TYR A 303 -18.02 28.25 1.42
CA TYR A 303 -16.82 28.01 0.65
C TYR A 303 -16.80 28.87 -0.60
N HIS A 304 -15.79 29.73 -0.71
CA HIS A 304 -15.48 30.53 -1.90
C HIS A 304 -14.18 30.00 -2.54
N ILE A 305 -14.07 30.16 -3.84
CA ILE A 305 -12.89 29.70 -4.58
C ILE A 305 -11.74 30.69 -4.43
N GLY A 306 -12.04 32.00 -4.36
CA GLY A 306 -11.04 33.05 -4.40
C GLY A 306 -10.73 33.54 -5.84
N PRO A 307 -9.69 34.34 -6.04
CA PRO A 307 -9.12 35.11 -4.95
C PRO A 307 -10.15 36.06 -4.36
N GLY A 308 -9.98 36.66 -3.36
CA GLY A 308 -10.81 37.68 -2.73
C GLY A 308 -9.91 38.64 -1.98
N PRO A 309 -10.30 39.16 -0.83
CA PRO A 309 -9.45 39.98 -0.02
C PRO A 309 -8.35 39.16 0.72
N ALA A 310 -8.43 37.82 0.67
CA ALA A 310 -7.52 36.94 1.39
C ALA A 310 -6.09 36.98 0.79
N LYS A 311 -5.16 37.51 1.57
CA LYS A 311 -3.73 37.47 1.26
C LYS A 311 -2.99 36.76 2.40
N VAL A 312 -2.11 35.83 2.05
CA VAL A 312 -1.41 34.97 2.99
C VAL A 312 0.09 35.13 2.83
N HIS A 313 0.80 35.16 3.96
CA HIS A 313 2.24 35.03 4.07
C HIS A 313 2.58 33.58 4.50
N LEU A 314 3.44 32.93 3.75
CA LEU A 314 3.94 31.58 4.00
C LEU A 314 5.46 31.59 3.96
N GLU A 315 6.11 31.20 5.05
CA GLU A 315 7.55 30.99 5.14
C GLU A 315 7.82 29.55 5.58
N VAL A 316 8.73 28.85 4.91
CA VAL A 316 9.27 27.54 5.28
C VAL A 316 10.75 27.53 5.00
N THR A 317 11.57 27.14 5.99
CA THR A 317 13.01 26.91 5.82
C THR A 317 13.42 25.60 6.47
N SER A 318 14.32 24.88 5.80
CA SER A 318 14.76 23.53 6.19
C SER A 318 16.27 23.39 6.19
N ASP A 319 16.77 22.38 6.90
CA ASP A 319 18.14 21.91 6.79
C ASP A 319 18.21 20.79 5.78
N TRP A 320 18.70 21.10 4.57
CA TRP A 320 18.85 20.17 3.46
C TRP A 320 20.10 19.32 3.60
N GLY A 321 20.13 18.45 4.63
CA GLY A 321 21.24 17.57 4.94
C GLY A 321 20.88 16.10 4.74
N GLN A 322 21.92 15.27 4.75
CA GLN A 322 21.76 13.82 4.86
C GLN A 322 21.52 13.43 6.30
N LYS A 323 20.68 12.42 6.53
CA LYS A 323 20.46 11.84 7.87
C LYS A 323 20.75 10.34 7.82
N PRO A 324 21.30 9.76 8.90
CA PRO A 324 21.48 8.32 8.97
C PRO A 324 20.14 7.62 9.16
N LEU A 325 19.90 6.56 8.40
CA LEU A 325 18.86 5.57 8.59
C LEU A 325 19.47 4.31 9.21
N TYR A 326 18.66 3.57 9.95
CA TYR A 326 19.08 2.39 10.71
C TYR A 326 18.18 1.20 10.40
N ASP A 327 18.36 0.55 9.26
CA ASP A 327 17.62 -0.66 8.91
C ASP A 327 18.14 -1.85 9.72
N VAL A 328 17.23 -2.56 10.40
CA VAL A 328 17.59 -3.76 11.14
C VAL A 328 17.32 -4.98 10.27
N ILE A 329 18.36 -5.69 9.90
CA ILE A 329 18.29 -6.89 9.05
C ILE A 329 18.65 -8.11 9.87
N ALA A 330 17.71 -9.05 9.98
CA ALA A 330 17.87 -10.29 10.73
C ALA A 330 17.73 -11.51 9.82
N ARG A 331 18.64 -12.48 9.93
CA ARG A 331 18.72 -13.63 9.02
C ARG A 331 18.73 -14.96 9.77
N ILE A 332 18.04 -15.96 9.21
CA ILE A 332 18.16 -17.37 9.52
C ILE A 332 18.47 -18.12 8.23
N PRO A 333 19.65 -18.76 8.09
CA PRO A 333 19.99 -19.48 6.87
C PRO A 333 19.13 -20.72 6.67
N GLY A 334 18.72 -20.96 5.44
CA GLY A 334 17.99 -22.17 5.04
C GLY A 334 18.86 -23.43 5.14
N SER A 335 18.27 -24.50 5.64
CA SER A 335 18.94 -25.80 5.84
C SER A 335 19.11 -26.62 4.56
N GLN A 336 18.29 -26.36 3.53
CA GLN A 336 18.28 -27.10 2.26
C GLN A 336 18.52 -26.20 1.05
N SER A 337 17.94 -24.99 1.05
CA SER A 337 18.00 -24.01 -0.04
C SER A 337 18.41 -22.64 0.49
N PRO A 338 19.67 -22.45 0.95
CA PRO A 338 20.12 -21.19 1.57
C PRO A 338 20.12 -20.01 0.59
N ASP A 339 20.13 -20.26 -0.71
CA ASP A 339 20.07 -19.24 -1.77
C ASP A 339 18.63 -18.92 -2.22
N GLN A 340 17.62 -19.38 -1.50
CA GLN A 340 16.23 -18.99 -1.68
C GLN A 340 15.79 -18.17 -0.47
N TRP A 341 15.52 -16.87 -0.70
CA TRP A 341 15.27 -15.91 0.36
C TRP A 341 13.80 -15.54 0.42
N ILE A 342 13.23 -15.62 1.59
CA ILE A 342 11.91 -15.08 1.93
C ILE A 342 12.18 -13.84 2.75
N VAL A 343 11.80 -12.68 2.22
CA VAL A 343 12.00 -11.39 2.88
C VAL A 343 10.67 -10.96 3.49
N ARG A 344 10.69 -10.61 4.78
CA ARG A 344 9.58 -10.08 5.56
C ARG A 344 9.96 -8.72 6.11
N GLY A 345 9.19 -7.69 5.84
CA GLY A 345 9.50 -6.35 6.30
C GLY A 345 8.31 -5.56 6.81
N ASN A 346 8.60 -4.60 7.68
CA ASN A 346 7.73 -3.53 8.16
C ASN A 346 8.58 -2.36 8.58
N HIS A 347 8.16 -1.14 8.31
CA HIS A 347 8.92 -0.01 8.79
C HIS A 347 8.71 0.23 10.29
N ARG A 348 9.54 1.10 10.87
CA ARG A 348 9.58 1.36 12.31
C ARG A 348 9.50 2.85 12.63
N ASP A 349 9.99 3.70 11.74
CA ASP A 349 9.89 5.15 11.89
C ASP A 349 8.43 5.59 11.76
N GLY A 350 8.08 6.70 12.39
CA GLY A 350 6.80 7.36 12.24
C GLY A 350 7.00 8.86 12.15
N TRP A 351 5.98 9.63 11.78
CA TRP A 351 6.10 11.09 11.74
C TRP A 351 6.30 11.71 13.13
N VAL A 352 5.76 11.09 14.18
CA VAL A 352 6.03 11.46 15.57
C VAL A 352 6.18 10.20 16.42
N PHE A 353 5.10 9.62 16.96
CA PHE A 353 5.16 8.44 17.84
C PHE A 353 4.92 7.14 17.06
N GLY A 354 4.05 7.18 16.06
CA GLY A 354 3.85 6.09 15.12
C GLY A 354 3.20 4.84 15.69
N ALA A 355 2.29 4.96 16.65
CA ALA A 355 1.70 3.79 17.30
C ALA A 355 0.79 2.97 16.36
N TRP A 356 0.00 3.65 15.52
CA TRP A 356 -0.72 3.01 14.43
C TRP A 356 0.20 2.76 13.25
N ASP A 357 0.82 3.83 12.77
CA ASP A 357 1.61 3.92 11.57
C ASP A 357 3.08 4.19 11.93
N PRO A 358 3.95 3.12 11.94
CA PRO A 358 3.67 1.73 11.52
C PRO A 358 3.75 0.69 12.64
N LEU A 359 3.86 1.11 13.88
CA LEU A 359 4.24 0.19 14.97
C LEU A 359 3.19 -0.90 15.19
N SER A 360 1.93 -0.69 14.76
CA SER A 360 0.88 -1.70 14.87
C SER A 360 1.18 -2.98 14.09
N GLY A 361 1.71 -2.88 12.87
CA GLY A 361 2.21 -4.04 12.12
C GLY A 361 3.60 -4.48 12.55
N HIS A 362 4.47 -3.51 12.96
CA HIS A 362 5.82 -3.81 13.38
C HIS A 362 5.89 -4.69 14.64
N VAL A 363 5.00 -4.49 15.62
CA VAL A 363 4.97 -5.37 16.81
C VAL A 363 4.49 -6.79 16.46
N GLY A 364 3.68 -6.95 15.40
CA GLY A 364 3.35 -8.23 14.81
C GLY A 364 4.59 -8.93 14.24
N LEU A 365 5.41 -8.21 13.46
CA LEU A 365 6.70 -8.71 12.95
C LEU A 365 7.63 -9.17 14.09
N LEU A 366 7.70 -8.44 15.19
CA LEU A 366 8.49 -8.84 16.37
C LEU A 366 7.93 -10.12 17.02
N ALA A 367 6.61 -10.26 17.08
CA ALA A 367 5.96 -11.46 17.62
C ALA A 367 6.24 -12.70 16.75
N GLU A 368 6.17 -12.55 15.43
CA GLU A 368 6.59 -13.58 14.46
C GLU A 368 8.04 -14.02 14.70
N ALA A 369 8.95 -13.05 14.77
CA ALA A 369 10.39 -13.31 14.94
C ALA A 369 10.70 -14.02 16.26
N LYS A 370 10.03 -13.64 17.36
CA LYS A 370 10.14 -14.32 18.66
C LYS A 370 9.64 -15.76 18.59
N ALA A 371 8.48 -15.99 17.95
CA ALA A 371 7.89 -17.30 17.80
C ALA A 371 8.77 -18.23 16.94
N ILE A 372 9.34 -17.71 15.83
CA ILE A 372 10.34 -18.41 15.01
C ILE A 372 11.58 -18.75 15.84
N GLY A 373 12.06 -17.82 16.68
CA GLY A 373 13.17 -18.08 17.60
C GLY A 373 12.90 -19.23 18.57
N ALA A 374 11.64 -19.37 19.04
CA ALA A 374 11.23 -20.50 19.86
C ALA A 374 11.20 -21.83 19.06
N LEU A 375 10.79 -21.79 17.80
CA LEU A 375 10.88 -22.95 16.91
C LEU A 375 12.34 -23.39 16.70
N LEU A 376 13.26 -22.44 16.49
CA LEU A 376 14.70 -22.73 16.37
C LEU A 376 15.26 -23.41 17.61
N LYS A 377 14.89 -22.92 18.81
CA LYS A 377 15.30 -23.53 20.09
C LYS A 377 14.75 -24.95 20.26
N SER A 378 13.59 -25.26 19.66
CA SER A 378 13.00 -26.60 19.65
C SER A 378 13.60 -27.56 18.58
N GLY A 379 14.58 -27.10 17.81
CA GLY A 379 15.28 -27.89 16.79
C GLY A 379 14.75 -27.76 15.36
N TRP A 380 13.69 -26.99 15.13
CA TRP A 380 13.22 -26.69 13.76
C TRP A 380 14.23 -25.82 13.01
N ARG A 381 14.35 -26.03 11.72
CA ARG A 381 15.15 -25.20 10.82
C ARG A 381 14.39 -25.00 9.51
N PRO A 382 14.27 -23.77 8.98
CA PRO A 382 13.60 -23.53 7.71
C PRO A 382 14.36 -24.20 6.57
N LYS A 383 13.67 -24.69 5.55
CA LYS A 383 14.34 -25.21 4.35
C LYS A 383 14.97 -24.06 3.56
N ARG A 384 14.34 -22.88 3.50
CA ARG A 384 14.76 -21.66 2.80
C ARG A 384 15.20 -20.59 3.80
N THR A 385 16.05 -19.67 3.37
CA THR A 385 16.52 -18.56 4.21
C THR A 385 15.40 -17.58 4.51
N LEU A 386 15.27 -17.21 5.78
CA LEU A 386 14.40 -16.12 6.23
C LEU A 386 15.24 -14.86 6.44
N ILE A 387 14.72 -13.73 5.94
CA ILE A 387 15.24 -12.39 6.19
C ILE A 387 14.08 -11.56 6.74
N TYR A 388 14.24 -11.05 7.96
CA TYR A 388 13.31 -10.13 8.60
C TYR A 388 13.94 -8.75 8.63
N ALA A 389 13.21 -7.76 8.17
CA ALA A 389 13.68 -6.38 8.06
C ALA A 389 12.76 -5.43 8.81
N SER A 390 13.36 -4.60 9.66
CA SER A 390 12.71 -3.46 10.29
C SER A 390 13.26 -2.21 9.64
N TRP A 391 12.48 -1.66 8.69
CA TRP A 391 12.89 -0.54 7.87
C TRP A 391 12.87 0.78 8.63
N ASP A 392 13.64 1.76 8.17
CA ASP A 392 13.70 3.11 8.71
C ASP A 392 13.51 4.14 7.59
N GLY A 393 12.84 5.26 7.86
CA GLY A 393 12.66 6.33 6.89
C GLY A 393 11.66 6.03 5.77
N GLU A 394 10.74 5.12 5.98
CA GLU A 394 9.63 4.86 5.05
C GLU A 394 8.82 6.11 4.78
N GLU A 395 8.41 6.80 5.83
CA GLU A 395 7.52 7.96 5.86
C GLU A 395 7.96 9.10 4.95
N ALA A 396 9.27 9.26 4.76
CA ALA A 396 9.80 10.32 3.91
C ALA A 396 9.75 9.97 2.41
N GLY A 397 9.66 8.70 2.06
CA GLY A 397 9.64 8.26 0.67
C GLY A 397 10.18 6.87 0.44
N LEU A 398 9.85 5.92 1.33
CA LEU A 398 10.28 4.52 1.29
C LEU A 398 11.81 4.39 1.30
N LEU A 399 12.49 5.25 2.11
CA LEU A 399 13.94 5.40 1.99
C LEU A 399 14.68 4.10 2.34
N GLY A 400 14.53 3.58 3.58
CA GLY A 400 15.32 2.44 4.03
C GLY A 400 15.16 1.20 3.15
N SER A 401 13.94 0.80 2.88
CA SER A 401 13.66 -0.36 2.02
C SER A 401 14.19 -0.19 0.60
N THR A 402 14.06 1.02 0.03
CA THR A 402 14.57 1.30 -1.32
C THR A 402 16.09 1.26 -1.35
N GLU A 403 16.77 1.94 -0.41
CA GLU A 403 18.23 1.98 -0.36
C GLU A 403 18.84 0.58 -0.14
N TRP A 404 18.16 -0.23 0.69
CA TRP A 404 18.59 -1.62 0.91
C TRP A 404 18.37 -2.47 -0.35
N VAL A 405 17.22 -2.36 -1.00
CA VAL A 405 16.90 -3.10 -2.23
C VAL A 405 17.85 -2.73 -3.37
N GLU A 406 18.16 -1.45 -3.56
CA GLU A 406 19.10 -0.99 -4.59
C GLU A 406 20.54 -1.46 -4.28
N THR A 407 20.94 -1.45 -3.01
CA THR A 407 22.27 -1.96 -2.59
C THR A 407 22.39 -3.45 -2.85
N HIS A 408 21.35 -4.23 -2.60
CA HIS A 408 21.34 -5.70 -2.70
C HIS A 408 20.66 -6.23 -3.97
N ALA A 409 20.41 -5.38 -4.97
CA ALA A 409 19.60 -5.70 -6.15
C ALA A 409 20.04 -6.98 -6.89
N ASP A 410 21.36 -7.16 -7.07
CA ASP A 410 21.92 -8.33 -7.77
C ASP A 410 21.71 -9.65 -7.01
N GLU A 411 21.76 -9.60 -5.67
CA GLU A 411 21.50 -10.77 -4.84
C GLU A 411 19.99 -11.07 -4.77
N LEU A 412 19.17 -10.05 -4.62
CA LEU A 412 17.72 -10.17 -4.55
C LEU A 412 17.15 -10.76 -5.86
N ARG A 413 17.56 -10.28 -7.02
CA ARG A 413 17.17 -10.86 -8.31
C ARG A 413 17.53 -12.35 -8.45
N LYS A 414 18.61 -12.78 -7.81
CA LYS A 414 19.07 -14.17 -7.87
C LYS A 414 18.45 -15.06 -6.79
N LYS A 415 18.07 -14.50 -5.64
CA LYS A 415 17.79 -15.29 -4.44
C LYS A 415 16.37 -15.05 -3.87
N ALA A 416 15.79 -13.87 -4.01
CA ALA A 416 14.48 -13.58 -3.42
C ALA A 416 13.36 -14.39 -4.10
N VAL A 417 12.59 -15.08 -3.28
CA VAL A 417 11.39 -15.83 -3.67
C VAL A 417 10.17 -14.93 -3.64
N LEU A 418 10.00 -14.22 -2.52
CA LEU A 418 8.97 -13.20 -2.34
C LEU A 418 9.34 -12.23 -1.23
N TYR A 419 8.67 -11.09 -1.24
CA TYR A 419 8.62 -10.13 -0.15
C TYR A 419 7.23 -10.13 0.50
N VAL A 420 7.16 -10.15 1.83
CA VAL A 420 5.92 -10.05 2.59
C VAL A 420 5.96 -8.78 3.43
N ASN A 421 5.03 -7.88 3.17
CA ASN A 421 4.85 -6.62 3.84
C ASN A 421 3.73 -6.69 4.89
N SER A 422 3.86 -5.95 5.96
CA SER A 422 2.79 -5.31 6.67
C SER A 422 3.20 -3.87 6.95
N ASP A 423 2.26 -3.07 7.41
CA ASP A 423 2.49 -1.65 7.70
C ASP A 423 1.68 -1.27 8.93
N THR A 424 0.42 -0.94 8.76
CA THR A 424 -0.53 -0.69 9.83
C THR A 424 -1.42 -1.91 10.08
N ASN A 425 -1.90 -2.05 11.31
CA ASN A 425 -2.82 -3.12 11.69
C ASN A 425 -3.86 -2.64 12.71
N GLY A 426 -5.12 -3.08 12.56
CA GLY A 426 -6.21 -2.70 13.45
C GLY A 426 -7.36 -3.69 13.40
N ARG A 427 -8.45 -3.39 14.11
CA ARG A 427 -9.65 -4.24 14.11
C ARG A 427 -10.29 -4.34 12.74
N GLY A 428 -10.79 -5.52 12.41
CA GLY A 428 -11.64 -5.70 11.23
C GLY A 428 -11.33 -6.92 10.40
N PHE A 429 -11.34 -6.74 9.10
CA PHE A 429 -11.24 -7.81 8.13
C PHE A 429 -9.80 -7.96 7.65
N LEU A 430 -9.46 -9.18 7.26
CA LEU A 430 -8.19 -9.45 6.60
C LEU A 430 -8.13 -8.71 5.26
N GLY A 431 -7.13 -7.86 5.09
CA GLY A 431 -6.76 -7.22 3.83
C GLY A 431 -5.70 -8.04 3.11
N LEU A 432 -5.89 -8.25 1.82
CA LEU A 432 -4.98 -9.03 0.98
C LEU A 432 -4.68 -8.25 -0.30
N ALA A 433 -3.41 -7.90 -0.50
CA ALA A 433 -2.96 -7.29 -1.74
C ALA A 433 -1.60 -7.86 -2.19
N GLY A 434 -1.35 -7.92 -3.48
CA GLY A 434 -0.06 -8.42 -3.97
C GLY A 434 -0.05 -9.02 -5.36
N SER A 435 1.00 -9.80 -5.62
CA SER A 435 1.15 -10.58 -6.83
C SER A 435 0.12 -11.71 -6.90
N HIS A 436 -0.76 -11.67 -7.87
CA HIS A 436 -1.89 -12.61 -7.98
C HIS A 436 -1.49 -14.09 -8.14
N SER A 437 -0.22 -14.36 -8.47
CA SER A 437 0.35 -15.72 -8.42
C SER A 437 0.40 -16.32 -7.01
N LEU A 438 0.25 -15.50 -5.97
CA LEU A 438 0.23 -15.88 -4.54
C LEU A 438 -1.20 -15.90 -3.95
N GLN A 439 -2.23 -15.57 -4.75
CA GLN A 439 -3.62 -15.44 -4.25
C GLN A 439 -4.12 -16.73 -3.58
N HIS A 440 -3.86 -17.89 -4.15
CA HIS A 440 -4.28 -19.16 -3.58
C HIS A 440 -3.59 -19.45 -2.24
N LEU A 441 -2.29 -19.15 -2.12
CA LEU A 441 -1.54 -19.31 -0.87
C LEU A 441 -2.17 -18.52 0.28
N VAL A 442 -2.46 -17.24 0.07
CA VAL A 442 -3.03 -16.39 1.14
C VAL A 442 -4.49 -16.78 1.45
N ASN A 443 -5.24 -17.26 0.48
CA ASN A 443 -6.56 -17.84 0.72
C ASN A 443 -6.48 -19.11 1.57
N ASP A 444 -5.53 -20.02 1.29
CA ASP A 444 -5.30 -21.23 2.09
C ASP A 444 -4.85 -20.86 3.52
N VAL A 445 -3.97 -19.88 3.70
CA VAL A 445 -3.57 -19.35 5.02
C VAL A 445 -4.78 -18.78 5.77
N SER A 446 -5.64 -18.01 5.12
CA SER A 446 -6.81 -17.38 5.74
C SER A 446 -7.78 -18.36 6.37
N GLN A 447 -7.73 -19.65 5.99
CA GLN A 447 -8.52 -20.73 6.58
C GLN A 447 -7.88 -21.31 7.84
N SER A 448 -6.62 -20.98 8.16
CA SER A 448 -5.90 -21.50 9.33
C SER A 448 -5.91 -20.55 10.53
N VAL A 449 -6.17 -19.26 10.32
CA VAL A 449 -6.20 -18.25 11.37
C VAL A 449 -7.65 -17.97 11.79
N LYS A 450 -7.88 -17.83 13.09
CA LYS A 450 -9.20 -17.49 13.64
C LYS A 450 -9.34 -15.99 13.80
N ASP A 451 -10.48 -15.49 13.39
CA ASP A 451 -10.89 -14.12 13.71
C ASP A 451 -11.16 -14.00 15.21
N PRO A 452 -10.53 -13.02 15.90
CA PRO A 452 -10.59 -12.94 17.37
C PRO A 452 -11.97 -12.56 17.91
N GLU A 453 -12.81 -11.87 17.16
CA GLU A 453 -14.12 -11.40 17.62
C GLU A 453 -15.23 -12.41 17.30
N THR A 454 -15.18 -13.05 16.15
CA THR A 454 -16.26 -13.96 15.70
C THR A 454 -15.94 -15.44 15.93
N GLY A 455 -14.66 -15.79 16.07
CA GLY A 455 -14.19 -17.17 16.24
C GLY A 455 -14.26 -18.04 14.98
N VAL A 456 -14.81 -17.56 13.87
CA VAL A 456 -14.69 -18.22 12.55
C VAL A 456 -13.28 -17.98 11.97
N THR A 457 -12.94 -18.59 10.84
CA THR A 457 -11.66 -18.26 10.19
C THR A 457 -11.72 -16.85 9.60
N VAL A 458 -10.56 -16.15 9.56
CA VAL A 458 -10.49 -14.80 8.97
C VAL A 458 -10.92 -14.81 7.49
N GLY A 459 -10.64 -15.89 6.76
CA GLY A 459 -11.13 -16.09 5.40
C GLY A 459 -12.65 -16.25 5.31
N ALA A 460 -13.28 -16.95 6.27
CA ALA A 460 -14.74 -17.08 6.31
C ALA A 460 -15.41 -15.73 6.64
N ARG A 461 -14.82 -14.94 7.55
CA ARG A 461 -15.32 -13.60 7.88
C ARG A 461 -15.21 -12.66 6.69
N LEU A 462 -14.06 -12.63 6.02
CA LEU A 462 -13.85 -11.81 4.82
C LEU A 462 -14.80 -12.22 3.69
N ARG A 463 -15.04 -13.54 3.49
CA ARG A 463 -16.02 -14.04 2.50
C ARG A 463 -17.42 -13.50 2.79
N ALA A 464 -17.83 -13.52 4.05
CA ALA A 464 -19.14 -13.00 4.47
C ALA A 464 -19.25 -11.49 4.14
N LYS A 465 -18.19 -10.71 4.42
CA LYS A 465 -18.15 -9.28 4.06
C LYS A 465 -18.27 -9.07 2.55
N VAL A 466 -17.46 -9.75 1.74
CA VAL A 466 -17.51 -9.63 0.27
C VAL A 466 -18.90 -9.95 -0.28
N LEU A 467 -19.59 -10.93 0.28
CA LEU A 467 -20.97 -11.28 -0.12
C LEU A 467 -21.96 -10.17 0.23
N VAL A 468 -21.83 -9.57 1.42
CA VAL A 468 -22.71 -8.47 1.87
C VAL A 468 -22.44 -7.21 1.06
N ASP A 469 -21.18 -6.82 0.86
CA ASP A 469 -20.81 -5.64 0.06
C ASP A 469 -21.37 -5.74 -1.36
N GLY A 470 -21.26 -6.89 -2.00
CA GLY A 470 -21.81 -7.11 -3.35
C GLY A 470 -23.36 -7.14 -3.41
N TYR A 471 -24.02 -7.34 -2.28
CA TYR A 471 -25.49 -7.29 -2.19
C TYR A 471 -26.02 -5.87 -1.95
N GLU A 472 -25.21 -4.98 -1.41
CA GLU A 472 -25.65 -3.62 -1.07
C GLU A 472 -26.12 -2.84 -2.30
N LYS A 473 -27.11 -1.92 -2.09
CA LYS A 473 -27.73 -1.15 -3.18
C LYS A 473 -26.74 -0.28 -3.96
N GLY A 474 -25.66 0.15 -3.30
CA GLY A 474 -24.60 0.97 -3.90
C GLY A 474 -23.41 0.18 -4.47
N ALA A 475 -23.46 -1.16 -4.41
CA ALA A 475 -22.36 -2.00 -4.84
C ALA A 475 -21.93 -1.72 -6.29
N THR A 476 -20.64 -1.64 -6.51
CA THR A 476 -20.03 -1.51 -7.85
C THR A 476 -20.10 -2.82 -8.63
N ASP A 477 -19.91 -2.78 -9.93
CA ASP A 477 -19.86 -3.99 -10.76
C ASP A 477 -18.71 -4.91 -10.35
N ARG A 478 -17.59 -4.34 -9.90
CA ARG A 478 -16.44 -5.09 -9.34
C ARG A 478 -16.83 -5.84 -8.06
N GLU A 479 -17.47 -5.18 -7.10
CA GLU A 479 -17.93 -5.81 -5.86
C GLU A 479 -18.95 -6.93 -6.13
N ARG A 480 -19.89 -6.72 -7.06
CA ARG A 480 -20.84 -7.77 -7.49
C ARG A 480 -20.14 -8.96 -8.14
N LYS A 481 -19.11 -8.70 -8.96
CA LYS A 481 -18.31 -9.76 -9.61
C LYS A 481 -17.55 -10.59 -8.57
N HIS A 482 -16.92 -9.92 -7.59
CA HIS A 482 -16.21 -10.57 -6.49
C HIS A 482 -17.16 -11.39 -5.62
N ALA A 483 -18.32 -10.82 -5.24
CA ALA A 483 -19.35 -11.55 -4.48
C ALA A 483 -19.84 -12.81 -5.21
N LYS A 484 -20.06 -12.71 -6.52
CA LYS A 484 -20.46 -13.88 -7.34
C LYS A 484 -19.38 -14.97 -7.35
N SER A 485 -18.10 -14.61 -7.46
CA SER A 485 -16.97 -15.55 -7.36
C SER A 485 -16.91 -16.18 -5.97
N ALA A 486 -17.00 -15.37 -4.91
CA ALA A 486 -17.00 -15.83 -3.53
C ALA A 486 -18.15 -16.79 -3.22
N ALA A 487 -19.36 -16.55 -3.73
CA ALA A 487 -20.52 -17.41 -3.58
C ALA A 487 -20.32 -18.80 -4.23
N GLY A 488 -19.51 -18.88 -5.28
CA GLY A 488 -19.14 -20.13 -5.94
C GLY A 488 -18.11 -20.97 -5.17
N GLY A 489 -17.63 -20.53 -4.01
CA GLY A 489 -16.64 -21.24 -3.18
C GLY A 489 -15.20 -21.15 -3.67
N GLY A 490 -14.91 -20.34 -4.68
CA GLY A 490 -13.55 -20.06 -5.15
C GLY A 490 -12.75 -19.20 -4.17
N ASP A 491 -11.48 -18.97 -4.50
CA ASP A 491 -10.62 -18.05 -3.77
C ASP A 491 -11.21 -16.64 -3.74
N LEU A 492 -11.02 -15.94 -2.64
CA LEU A 492 -11.31 -14.52 -2.54
C LEU A 492 -10.31 -13.75 -3.41
N ALA A 493 -10.82 -12.77 -4.12
CA ALA A 493 -9.98 -11.90 -4.94
C ALA A 493 -8.99 -11.12 -4.06
N MET A 494 -7.78 -10.95 -4.57
CA MET A 494 -6.73 -10.14 -3.96
C MET A 494 -6.61 -8.83 -4.72
N ASP A 495 -6.30 -7.74 -4.03
CA ASP A 495 -6.08 -6.45 -4.64
C ASP A 495 -4.67 -6.34 -5.22
N ALA A 496 -4.51 -5.50 -6.25
CA ALA A 496 -3.19 -5.16 -6.78
C ALA A 496 -2.54 -4.07 -5.92
N LEU A 497 -1.22 -4.12 -5.76
CA LEU A 497 -0.45 -3.14 -5.01
C LEU A 497 -0.17 -1.89 -5.85
N GLY A 498 -0.52 -0.72 -5.30
CA GLY A 498 -0.14 0.59 -5.80
C GLY A 498 1.21 1.04 -5.23
N SER A 499 1.21 2.09 -4.40
CA SER A 499 2.40 2.57 -3.68
C SER A 499 2.02 2.89 -2.23
N GLY A 500 2.99 3.33 -1.45
CA GLY A 500 2.79 3.83 -0.09
C GLY A 500 3.23 2.87 1.00
N SER A 501 4.01 1.83 0.67
CA SER A 501 4.73 1.03 1.65
C SER A 501 5.91 0.28 1.02
N ASP A 502 6.69 -0.41 1.84
CA ASP A 502 8.00 -0.99 1.56
C ASP A 502 8.01 -2.14 0.52
N PHE A 503 6.86 -2.61 0.05
CA PHE A 503 6.79 -3.56 -1.07
C PHE A 503 7.19 -2.94 -2.42
N THR A 504 7.15 -1.62 -2.52
CA THR A 504 7.37 -0.86 -3.76
C THR A 504 8.71 -1.18 -4.44
N PRO A 505 9.88 -1.09 -3.79
CA PRO A 505 11.15 -1.38 -4.44
C PRO A 505 11.30 -2.87 -4.81
N PHE A 506 10.68 -3.79 -4.07
CA PHE A 506 10.72 -5.21 -4.40
C PHE A 506 9.88 -5.54 -5.63
N LEU A 507 8.60 -5.16 -5.64
CA LEU A 507 7.66 -5.50 -6.72
C LEU A 507 7.91 -4.64 -7.95
N GLN A 508 7.90 -3.34 -7.79
CA GLN A 508 7.74 -2.38 -8.90
C GLN A 508 9.08 -2.00 -9.53
N HIS A 509 10.18 -2.13 -8.78
CA HIS A 509 11.52 -1.89 -9.31
C HIS A 509 12.25 -3.17 -9.71
N LEU A 510 12.28 -4.20 -8.85
CA LEU A 510 12.99 -5.45 -9.14
C LEU A 510 12.15 -6.56 -9.76
N GLY A 511 10.82 -6.49 -9.68
CA GLY A 511 9.92 -7.57 -10.12
C GLY A 511 10.05 -8.82 -9.25
N ILE A 512 10.02 -8.63 -7.94
CA ILE A 512 9.95 -9.71 -6.95
C ILE A 512 8.51 -9.83 -6.49
N ALA A 513 7.95 -11.04 -6.55
CA ALA A 513 6.59 -11.30 -6.08
C ALA A 513 6.40 -10.79 -4.65
N SER A 514 5.36 -10.01 -4.40
CA SER A 514 5.16 -9.34 -3.11
C SER A 514 3.74 -9.48 -2.61
N LEU A 515 3.57 -9.49 -1.29
CA LEU A 515 2.30 -9.48 -0.59
C LEU A 515 2.29 -8.34 0.43
N SER A 516 1.12 -7.72 0.65
CA SER A 516 0.81 -6.92 1.83
C SER A 516 -0.38 -7.57 2.55
N ILE A 517 -0.20 -7.85 3.84
CA ILE A 517 -1.18 -8.54 4.68
C ILE A 517 -1.38 -7.74 5.96
N GLU A 518 -2.61 -7.31 6.21
CA GLU A 518 -2.99 -6.46 7.34
C GLU A 518 -4.45 -6.73 7.75
N PHE A 519 -4.89 -6.20 8.87
CA PHE A 519 -6.30 -6.18 9.27
C PHE A 519 -6.78 -4.74 9.42
N GLY A 520 -8.06 -4.52 9.11
CA GLY A 520 -8.65 -3.19 9.22
C GLY A 520 -10.13 -3.14 8.80
N GLY A 521 -10.65 -1.91 8.76
CA GLY A 521 -12.02 -1.64 8.29
C GLY A 521 -13.08 -1.55 9.38
N GLU A 522 -12.73 -1.75 10.65
CA GLU A 522 -13.64 -1.57 11.81
C GLU A 522 -13.07 -0.62 12.86
N SER A 523 -12.00 0.10 12.56
CA SER A 523 -11.32 1.00 13.47
C SER A 523 -11.35 2.44 12.98
N GLU A 524 -11.31 3.38 13.91
CA GLU A 524 -11.33 4.82 13.64
C GLU A 524 -9.90 5.37 13.55
N GLN A 525 -9.14 4.93 12.55
CA GLN A 525 -7.74 5.31 12.35
C GLN A 525 -7.56 6.73 11.81
N ALA A 526 -8.50 7.23 10.99
CA ALA A 526 -8.32 8.44 10.18
C ALA A 526 -7.86 9.65 11.00
N GLY A 527 -8.40 9.85 12.17
CA GLY A 527 -8.19 11.04 13.01
C GLY A 527 -6.79 11.25 13.55
N VAL A 528 -5.92 10.24 13.54
CA VAL A 528 -4.58 10.33 14.12
C VAL A 528 -3.46 10.20 13.10
N TYR A 529 -3.77 9.76 11.88
CA TYR A 529 -2.81 9.55 10.82
C TYR A 529 -1.84 10.73 10.68
N HIS A 530 -0.54 10.47 10.88
CA HIS A 530 0.56 11.42 10.79
C HIS A 530 0.48 12.62 11.75
N SER A 531 -0.16 12.46 12.90
CA SER A 531 -0.31 13.50 13.93
C SER A 531 0.40 13.14 15.23
N ASN A 532 0.48 14.09 16.17
CA ASN A 532 0.93 13.81 17.53
C ASN A 532 -0.01 12.86 18.29
N TYR A 533 -1.20 12.61 17.77
CA TYR A 533 -2.21 11.75 18.38
C TYR A 533 -2.12 10.31 17.87
N ASP A 534 -1.19 10.01 16.96
CA ASP A 534 -0.81 8.63 16.65
C ASP A 534 0.03 8.05 17.79
N SER A 535 -0.67 7.81 18.89
CA SER A 535 -0.13 7.50 20.21
C SER A 535 -0.55 6.10 20.67
N TYR A 536 0.22 5.55 21.62
CA TYR A 536 -0.17 4.32 22.31
C TYR A 536 -1.58 4.43 22.92
N ASP A 537 -1.88 5.56 23.59
CA ASP A 537 -3.17 5.78 24.26
C ASP A 537 -4.35 5.78 23.28
N HIS A 538 -4.16 6.29 22.07
CA HIS A 538 -5.16 6.23 21.01
C HIS A 538 -5.31 4.80 20.48
N TYR A 539 -4.21 4.13 20.14
CA TYR A 539 -4.22 2.80 19.56
C TYR A 539 -4.92 1.76 20.43
N VAL A 540 -4.61 1.72 21.71
CA VAL A 540 -5.24 0.75 22.64
C VAL A 540 -6.72 1.01 22.89
N ARG A 541 -7.24 2.20 22.56
CA ARG A 541 -8.67 2.53 22.70
C ARG A 541 -9.46 2.24 21.44
N PHE A 542 -8.92 2.61 20.28
CA PHE A 542 -9.65 2.64 19.00
C PHE A 542 -9.08 1.69 17.96
N GLY A 543 -7.80 1.35 18.04
CA GLY A 543 -7.11 0.51 17.09
C GLY A 543 -7.35 -0.98 17.27
N ASP A 544 -6.69 -1.52 18.24
CA ASP A 544 -6.79 -2.94 18.61
C ASP A 544 -6.76 -3.10 20.14
N PRO A 545 -7.89 -2.88 20.82
CA PRO A 545 -7.99 -3.07 22.26
C PRO A 545 -7.60 -4.51 22.66
N GLY A 546 -6.48 -4.63 23.37
CA GLY A 546 -5.94 -5.92 23.82
C GLY A 546 -5.07 -6.64 22.80
N PHE A 547 -4.70 -6.02 21.69
CA PHE A 547 -3.76 -6.54 20.68
C PHE A 547 -4.16 -7.89 20.05
N VAL A 548 -5.46 -8.17 19.98
CA VAL A 548 -5.97 -9.44 19.48
C VAL A 548 -5.84 -9.55 17.95
N TYR A 549 -5.97 -8.45 17.23
CA TYR A 549 -5.74 -8.40 15.78
C TYR A 549 -4.25 -8.34 15.43
N GLY A 550 -3.41 -7.78 16.30
CA GLY A 550 -1.96 -7.90 16.16
C GLY A 550 -1.48 -9.36 16.27
N VAL A 551 -2.11 -10.16 17.13
CA VAL A 551 -1.88 -11.60 17.18
C VAL A 551 -2.37 -12.29 15.90
N ALA A 552 -3.56 -11.94 15.39
CA ALA A 552 -4.10 -12.53 14.17
C ALA A 552 -3.25 -12.19 12.94
N GLU A 553 -2.72 -10.96 12.86
CA GLU A 553 -1.78 -10.53 11.81
C GLU A 553 -0.49 -11.34 11.87
N ALA A 554 0.14 -11.43 13.06
CA ALA A 554 1.36 -12.22 13.23
C ALA A 554 1.16 -13.70 12.88
N GLN A 555 -0.04 -14.27 13.13
CA GLN A 555 -0.39 -15.63 12.70
C GLN A 555 -0.55 -15.71 11.17
N ALA A 556 -1.28 -14.78 10.54
CA ALA A 556 -1.52 -14.82 9.09
C ALA A 556 -0.22 -14.62 8.29
N VAL A 557 0.59 -13.65 8.67
CA VAL A 557 1.88 -13.39 8.02
C VAL A 557 2.86 -14.52 8.35
N GLY A 558 2.97 -14.92 9.61
CA GLY A 558 3.87 -15.99 10.03
C GLY A 558 3.57 -17.33 9.36
N HIS A 559 2.30 -17.73 9.22
CA HIS A 559 1.91 -18.93 8.47
C HIS A 559 2.30 -18.80 6.99
N THR A 560 2.10 -17.63 6.38
CA THR A 560 2.52 -17.39 4.99
C THR A 560 4.03 -17.60 4.84
N VAL A 561 4.84 -17.00 5.70
CA VAL A 561 6.30 -17.13 5.72
C VAL A 561 6.73 -18.59 5.95
N LEU A 562 6.17 -19.26 6.97
CA LEU A 562 6.50 -20.64 7.32
C LEU A 562 6.13 -21.62 6.19
N ARG A 563 4.97 -21.43 5.55
CA ARG A 563 4.56 -22.28 4.42
C ARG A 563 5.49 -22.14 3.24
N VAL A 564 5.86 -20.92 2.86
CA VAL A 564 6.83 -20.73 1.77
C VAL A 564 8.23 -21.24 2.16
N ALA A 565 8.62 -21.04 3.43
CA ALA A 565 9.91 -21.53 3.94
C ALA A 565 10.05 -23.05 3.84
N ASP A 566 8.99 -23.79 4.13
CA ASP A 566 9.03 -25.24 4.27
C ASP A 566 8.30 -26.03 3.17
N ALA A 567 7.67 -25.34 2.18
CA ALA A 567 6.99 -25.98 1.08
C ALA A 567 7.89 -27.00 0.34
N ASP A 568 7.31 -28.13 -0.06
CA ASP A 568 8.00 -29.12 -0.89
C ASP A 568 8.22 -28.59 -2.31
N VAL A 569 7.24 -27.82 -2.82
CA VAL A 569 7.31 -27.06 -4.06
C VAL A 569 6.80 -25.65 -3.76
N LEU A 570 7.48 -24.62 -4.28
CA LEU A 570 7.06 -23.23 -4.04
C LEU A 570 5.57 -23.03 -4.37
N PRO A 571 4.79 -22.42 -3.46
CA PRO A 571 3.34 -22.38 -3.56
C PRO A 571 2.83 -21.24 -4.46
N PHE A 572 3.16 -21.31 -5.75
CA PHE A 572 2.65 -20.39 -6.77
C PHE A 572 1.53 -21.05 -7.58
N GLN A 573 0.49 -20.28 -7.88
CA GLN A 573 -0.61 -20.67 -8.77
C GLN A 573 -0.91 -19.54 -9.73
N PHE A 574 -1.15 -19.83 -11.00
CA PHE A 574 -1.18 -18.80 -12.04
C PHE A 574 -2.57 -18.54 -12.64
N GLY A 575 -3.56 -19.37 -12.31
CA GLY A 575 -4.93 -19.20 -12.81
C GLY A 575 -5.54 -17.87 -12.40
N ALA A 576 -5.42 -17.50 -11.12
CA ALA A 576 -5.92 -16.22 -10.60
C ALA A 576 -5.27 -15.02 -11.31
N PHE A 577 -3.95 -15.05 -11.53
CA PHE A 577 -3.24 -14.02 -12.28
C PHE A 577 -3.74 -13.88 -13.71
N ALA A 578 -3.95 -15.01 -14.39
CA ALA A 578 -4.46 -15.01 -15.77
C ALA A 578 -5.88 -14.44 -15.87
N ASP A 579 -6.76 -14.78 -14.93
CA ASP A 579 -8.14 -14.28 -14.89
C ASP A 579 -8.20 -12.79 -14.52
N THR A 580 -7.29 -12.32 -13.65
CA THR A 580 -7.15 -10.91 -13.32
C THR A 580 -6.68 -10.08 -14.50
N LEU A 581 -5.67 -10.56 -15.25
CA LEU A 581 -5.20 -9.87 -16.46
C LEU A 581 -6.27 -9.83 -17.57
N ASP A 582 -7.06 -10.89 -17.75
CA ASP A 582 -8.20 -10.88 -18.65
C ASP A 582 -9.21 -9.76 -18.28
N GLY A 583 -9.44 -9.56 -16.97
CA GLY A 583 -10.23 -8.45 -16.45
C GLY A 583 -9.64 -7.09 -16.78
N TYR A 584 -8.34 -6.89 -16.52
CA TYR A 584 -7.65 -5.62 -16.82
C TYR A 584 -7.66 -5.29 -18.31
N LEU A 585 -7.52 -6.31 -19.16
CA LEU A 585 -7.61 -6.13 -20.62
C LEU A 585 -9.02 -5.68 -21.04
N GLY A 586 -10.06 -6.29 -20.47
CA GLY A 586 -11.45 -5.85 -20.67
C GLY A 586 -11.64 -4.38 -20.28
N GLU A 587 -11.12 -3.97 -19.12
CA GLU A 587 -11.16 -2.57 -18.69
C GLU A 587 -10.43 -1.61 -19.65
N LEU A 588 -9.31 -2.02 -20.26
CA LEU A 588 -8.60 -1.20 -21.27
C LEU A 588 -9.43 -1.01 -22.55
N HIS A 589 -10.09 -2.05 -23.02
CA HIS A 589 -11.03 -1.96 -24.15
C HIS A 589 -12.18 -1.00 -23.83
N GLU A 590 -12.81 -1.17 -22.67
CA GLU A 590 -13.90 -0.30 -22.21
C GLU A 590 -13.43 1.16 -22.04
N LEU A 591 -12.24 1.40 -21.48
CA LEU A 591 -11.67 2.73 -21.35
C LEU A 591 -11.50 3.43 -22.70
N ALA A 592 -10.94 2.74 -23.69
CA ALA A 592 -10.77 3.30 -25.04
C ALA A 592 -12.11 3.61 -25.72
N ASP A 593 -13.11 2.73 -25.54
CA ASP A 593 -14.45 2.92 -26.09
C ASP A 593 -15.22 4.05 -25.39
N HIS A 594 -15.10 4.17 -24.07
CA HIS A 594 -15.71 5.27 -23.31
C HIS A 594 -15.11 6.61 -23.73
N LYS A 595 -13.77 6.71 -23.79
CA LYS A 595 -13.12 7.96 -24.26
C LYS A 595 -13.60 8.38 -25.66
N ARG A 596 -13.77 7.44 -26.57
CA ARG A 596 -14.28 7.75 -27.92
C ARG A 596 -15.70 8.28 -27.87
N LYS A 597 -16.60 7.63 -27.13
CA LYS A 597 -17.99 8.06 -26.98
C LYS A 597 -18.09 9.42 -26.30
N ASP A 598 -17.33 9.65 -25.23
CA ASP A 598 -17.30 10.88 -24.47
C ASP A 598 -16.82 12.06 -25.33
N ALA A 599 -15.74 11.85 -26.12
CA ALA A 599 -15.23 12.85 -27.05
C ALA A 599 -16.26 13.19 -28.14
N GLU A 600 -16.95 12.19 -28.71
CA GLU A 600 -18.02 12.40 -29.69
C GLU A 600 -19.22 13.13 -29.08
N GLU A 601 -19.62 12.79 -27.85
CA GLU A 601 -20.74 13.44 -27.16
C GLU A 601 -20.39 14.88 -26.79
N LEU A 602 -19.19 15.11 -26.25
CA LEU A 602 -18.70 16.46 -25.95
C LEU A 602 -18.69 17.33 -27.23
N ALA A 603 -18.18 16.77 -28.36
CA ALA A 603 -18.17 17.48 -29.64
C ALA A 603 -19.60 17.90 -30.07
N LYS A 604 -20.60 17.02 -29.96
CA LYS A 604 -22.00 17.33 -30.26
C LYS A 604 -22.57 18.44 -29.36
N LEU A 605 -22.29 18.38 -28.05
CA LEU A 605 -22.73 19.41 -27.10
C LEU A 605 -22.09 20.77 -27.38
N LEU A 606 -20.80 20.80 -27.77
CA LEU A 606 -20.11 22.02 -28.16
C LEU A 606 -20.67 22.59 -29.47
N ASP A 607 -20.92 21.77 -30.49
CA ASP A 607 -21.50 22.18 -31.76
C ASP A 607 -22.92 22.76 -31.61
N GLN A 608 -23.68 22.26 -30.65
CA GLN A 608 -25.01 22.73 -30.28
C GLN A 608 -24.97 23.94 -29.36
N LYS A 609 -23.80 24.41 -28.91
CA LYS A 609 -23.64 25.46 -27.88
C LYS A 609 -24.40 25.16 -26.59
N ALA A 610 -24.53 23.88 -26.24
CA ALA A 610 -25.34 23.43 -25.12
C ALA A 610 -24.85 24.00 -23.79
N PHE A 611 -23.52 24.11 -23.60
CA PHE A 611 -22.93 24.68 -22.39
C PHE A 611 -23.26 26.16 -22.20
N GLU A 612 -23.28 26.93 -23.30
CA GLU A 612 -23.65 28.36 -23.28
C GLU A 612 -25.15 28.52 -22.96
N LEU A 613 -26.00 27.72 -23.59
CA LEU A 613 -27.44 27.79 -23.45
C LEU A 613 -27.93 27.31 -22.07
N ALA A 614 -27.27 26.31 -21.49
CA ALA A 614 -27.59 25.77 -20.17
C ALA A 614 -26.94 26.52 -19.01
N GLY A 615 -25.95 27.39 -19.31
CA GLY A 615 -25.22 28.14 -18.30
C GLY A 615 -26.04 29.27 -17.67
N ASP A 616 -25.64 29.70 -16.47
CA ASP A 616 -26.18 30.91 -15.84
C ASP A 616 -25.56 32.16 -16.47
N PRO A 617 -26.32 33.03 -17.12
CA PRO A 617 -25.78 34.25 -17.74
C PRO A 617 -25.14 35.23 -16.74
N GLN A 618 -25.53 35.17 -15.46
CA GLN A 618 -24.98 36.02 -14.40
C GLN A 618 -23.65 35.47 -13.86
N HIS A 619 -23.41 34.15 -13.99
CA HIS A 619 -22.20 33.47 -13.53
C HIS A 619 -21.69 32.54 -14.63
N PRO A 620 -21.22 33.10 -15.75
CA PRO A 620 -20.82 32.29 -16.91
C PRO A 620 -19.63 31.37 -16.58
N VAL A 621 -19.75 30.10 -17.00
CA VAL A 621 -18.67 29.10 -16.95
C VAL A 621 -18.31 28.74 -18.39
N LEU A 622 -17.04 28.79 -18.74
CA LEU A 622 -16.58 28.42 -20.07
C LEU A 622 -16.90 26.97 -20.38
N ALA A 623 -17.26 26.67 -21.62
CA ALA A 623 -17.42 25.31 -22.09
C ALA A 623 -16.08 24.53 -21.95
N PRO A 624 -16.13 23.21 -21.78
CA PRO A 624 -14.93 22.38 -21.88
C PRO A 624 -14.25 22.55 -23.24
N GLU A 625 -12.94 22.34 -23.27
CA GLU A 625 -12.21 22.26 -24.54
C GLU A 625 -12.64 21.03 -25.33
N ARG A 626 -12.64 21.15 -26.67
CA ARG A 626 -12.92 19.98 -27.53
C ARG A 626 -11.80 18.97 -27.40
N GLU A 627 -12.14 17.74 -27.07
CA GLU A 627 -11.17 16.66 -27.05
C GLU A 627 -10.80 16.21 -28.48
N PRO A 628 -9.53 15.76 -28.70
CA PRO A 628 -9.11 15.23 -29.98
C PRO A 628 -9.87 13.92 -30.28
N GLU A 629 -9.94 13.58 -31.59
CA GLU A 629 -10.51 12.29 -32.01
C GLU A 629 -9.67 11.14 -31.46
N VAL A 630 -10.35 10.13 -30.90
CA VAL A 630 -9.72 8.93 -30.35
C VAL A 630 -9.49 7.92 -31.49
N PRO A 631 -8.23 7.61 -31.86
CA PRO A 631 -7.94 6.68 -32.94
C PRO A 631 -8.28 5.24 -32.54
N TYR A 632 -8.27 4.36 -33.52
CA TYR A 632 -8.32 2.92 -33.27
C TYR A 632 -7.02 2.45 -32.59
N LEU A 633 -7.15 1.72 -31.48
CA LEU A 633 -6.05 1.06 -30.78
C LEU A 633 -6.07 -0.44 -31.09
N ASP A 634 -4.93 -1.01 -31.48
CA ASP A 634 -4.80 -2.43 -31.77
C ASP A 634 -4.31 -3.21 -30.55
N PHE A 635 -5.23 -3.86 -29.85
CA PHE A 635 -4.94 -4.71 -28.70
C PHE A 635 -4.61 -6.16 -29.06
N ALA A 636 -4.63 -6.57 -30.35
CA ALA A 636 -4.55 -7.97 -30.74
C ALA A 636 -3.33 -8.72 -30.18
N ALA A 637 -2.16 -8.06 -30.09
CA ALA A 637 -0.96 -8.66 -29.51
C ALA A 637 -1.16 -9.00 -28.03
N LEU A 638 -1.80 -8.11 -27.28
CA LEU A 638 -2.05 -8.26 -25.86
C LEU A 638 -3.18 -9.29 -25.60
N ASP A 639 -4.26 -9.24 -26.38
CA ASP A 639 -5.35 -10.23 -26.37
C ASP A 639 -4.80 -11.65 -26.55
N ASN A 640 -3.96 -11.86 -27.57
CA ASN A 640 -3.35 -13.16 -27.85
C ASN A 640 -2.42 -13.62 -26.71
N ALA A 641 -1.66 -12.71 -26.10
CA ALA A 641 -0.79 -13.04 -24.98
C ALA A 641 -1.59 -13.47 -23.73
N VAL A 642 -2.71 -12.79 -23.42
CA VAL A 642 -3.60 -13.17 -22.31
C VAL A 642 -4.27 -14.53 -22.56
N VAL A 643 -4.73 -14.79 -23.79
CA VAL A 643 -5.28 -16.11 -24.16
C VAL A 643 -4.24 -17.22 -23.97
N ARG A 644 -2.96 -16.98 -24.37
CA ARG A 644 -1.87 -17.92 -24.15
C ARG A 644 -1.61 -18.12 -22.66
N LEU A 645 -1.59 -17.04 -21.88
CA LEU A 645 -1.38 -17.09 -20.44
C LEU A 645 -2.45 -17.95 -19.74
N LYS A 646 -3.73 -17.77 -20.05
CA LYS A 646 -4.83 -18.58 -19.49
C LYS A 646 -4.61 -20.08 -19.76
N LYS A 647 -4.17 -20.44 -20.96
CA LYS A 647 -3.87 -21.83 -21.33
C LYS A 647 -2.67 -22.39 -20.56
N SER A 648 -1.58 -21.62 -20.48
CA SER A 648 -0.34 -22.04 -19.81
C SER A 648 -0.51 -22.13 -18.29
N ALA A 649 -1.24 -21.17 -17.70
CA ALA A 649 -1.60 -21.17 -16.27
C ALA A 649 -2.42 -22.41 -15.89
N LYS A 650 -3.48 -22.68 -16.63
CA LYS A 650 -4.29 -23.89 -16.41
C LYS A 650 -3.47 -25.18 -16.50
N ALA A 651 -2.59 -25.28 -17.50
CA ALA A 651 -1.74 -26.47 -17.67
C ALA A 651 -0.74 -26.66 -16.53
N TYR A 652 -0.20 -25.57 -15.97
CA TYR A 652 0.67 -25.60 -14.79
C TYR A 652 -0.12 -26.03 -13.55
N ASP A 653 -1.21 -25.33 -13.24
CA ASP A 653 -2.00 -25.55 -12.02
C ASP A 653 -2.53 -26.99 -11.94
N GLU A 654 -3.02 -27.54 -13.05
CA GLU A 654 -3.48 -28.92 -13.11
C GLU A 654 -2.34 -29.93 -12.86
N ARG A 655 -1.13 -29.68 -13.34
CA ARG A 655 0.01 -30.58 -13.12
C ARG A 655 0.57 -30.43 -11.71
N TYR A 656 0.64 -29.22 -11.20
CA TYR A 656 1.03 -28.94 -9.83
C TYR A 656 0.11 -29.67 -8.85
N ALA A 657 -1.21 -29.57 -9.02
CA ALA A 657 -2.18 -30.27 -8.19
C ALA A 657 -1.99 -31.80 -8.25
N ARG A 658 -1.75 -32.36 -9.44
CA ARG A 658 -1.46 -33.82 -9.58
C ARG A 658 -0.17 -34.24 -8.88
N LEU A 659 0.89 -33.44 -8.99
CA LEU A 659 2.16 -33.70 -8.33
C LEU A 659 1.98 -33.80 -6.80
N LEU A 660 1.30 -32.81 -6.24
CA LEU A 660 1.06 -32.76 -4.77
C LEU A 660 0.16 -33.93 -4.31
N ALA A 661 -0.91 -34.25 -5.04
CA ALA A 661 -1.81 -35.36 -4.73
C ALA A 661 -1.14 -36.74 -4.87
N GLY A 662 -0.21 -36.87 -5.82
CA GLY A 662 0.52 -38.12 -6.06
C GLY A 662 1.56 -38.47 -5.02
N GLY A 663 1.98 -37.54 -4.19
CA GLY A 663 2.96 -37.74 -3.12
C GLY A 663 4.36 -38.13 -3.59
N VAL A 664 4.64 -38.11 -4.89
CA VAL A 664 5.96 -38.46 -5.44
C VAL A 664 6.81 -37.19 -5.52
N PRO A 665 7.87 -37.05 -4.69
CA PRO A 665 8.70 -35.87 -4.71
C PRO A 665 9.47 -35.77 -6.05
N LEU A 666 9.68 -34.53 -6.51
CA LEU A 666 10.62 -34.24 -7.59
C LEU A 666 12.04 -34.57 -7.12
N SER A 667 12.91 -34.96 -8.08
CA SER A 667 14.35 -35.05 -7.76
C SER A 667 14.86 -33.67 -7.30
N ALA A 668 15.86 -33.66 -6.44
CA ALA A 668 16.43 -32.42 -5.91
C ALA A 668 16.91 -31.45 -7.01
N GLU A 669 17.41 -31.99 -8.13
CA GLU A 669 17.82 -31.20 -9.30
C GLU A 669 16.62 -30.58 -10.02
N ARG A 670 15.57 -31.36 -10.28
CA ARG A 670 14.35 -30.86 -10.92
C ARG A 670 13.65 -29.83 -10.05
N ASN A 671 13.60 -30.06 -8.73
CA ASN A 671 12.97 -29.11 -7.81
C ASN A 671 13.73 -27.77 -7.77
N ARG A 672 15.07 -27.80 -7.71
CA ARG A 672 15.89 -26.58 -7.78
C ARG A 672 15.65 -25.81 -9.08
N HIS A 673 15.62 -26.50 -10.21
CA HIS A 673 15.36 -25.84 -11.50
C HIS A 673 13.93 -25.27 -11.59
N LEU A 674 12.94 -25.98 -11.04
CA LEU A 674 11.58 -25.48 -10.93
C LEU A 674 11.51 -24.20 -10.06
N ASP A 675 12.16 -24.24 -8.89
CA ASP A 675 12.20 -23.08 -7.98
C ASP A 675 12.89 -21.86 -8.63
N GLU A 676 13.96 -22.08 -9.44
CA GLU A 676 14.59 -21.00 -10.22
C GLU A 676 13.63 -20.38 -11.26
N LEU A 677 12.83 -21.18 -11.92
CA LEU A 677 11.83 -20.70 -12.86
C LEU A 677 10.74 -19.92 -12.14
N LEU A 678 10.17 -20.48 -11.05
CA LEU A 678 9.07 -19.87 -10.31
C LEU A 678 9.48 -18.54 -9.66
N ARG A 679 10.62 -18.50 -9.02
CA ARG A 679 11.17 -17.28 -8.39
C ARG A 679 11.32 -16.12 -9.38
N GLY A 680 11.70 -16.40 -10.61
CA GLY A 680 11.90 -15.37 -11.63
C GLY A 680 10.66 -15.06 -12.48
N MET A 681 9.48 -15.54 -12.11
CA MET A 681 8.25 -15.27 -12.90
C MET A 681 7.93 -13.78 -12.92
N GLU A 682 7.83 -13.14 -11.74
CA GLU A 682 7.44 -11.74 -11.61
C GLU A 682 8.40 -10.80 -12.36
N SER A 683 9.69 -11.06 -12.32
CA SER A 683 10.70 -10.22 -13.00
C SER A 683 10.54 -10.19 -14.53
N THR A 684 9.89 -11.18 -15.14
CA THR A 684 9.59 -11.13 -16.59
C THR A 684 8.55 -10.07 -16.96
N LEU A 685 7.80 -9.57 -15.97
CA LEU A 685 6.80 -8.52 -16.14
C LEU A 685 7.41 -7.11 -16.02
N THR A 686 8.73 -6.98 -15.95
CA THR A 686 9.41 -5.68 -15.86
C THR A 686 10.00 -5.23 -17.20
N ASN A 687 10.09 -3.90 -17.38
CA ASN A 687 10.76 -3.27 -18.50
C ASN A 687 12.03 -2.54 -17.99
N SER A 688 13.19 -2.90 -18.52
CA SER A 688 14.47 -2.30 -18.08
C SER A 688 14.56 -0.79 -18.29
N HIS A 689 13.78 -0.22 -19.22
CA HIS A 689 13.72 1.23 -19.46
C HIS A 689 12.67 1.93 -18.59
N GLY A 690 11.94 1.18 -17.76
CA GLY A 690 10.87 1.70 -16.93
C GLY A 690 9.64 2.18 -17.69
N LEU A 691 8.81 2.95 -17.01
CA LEU A 691 7.61 3.57 -17.54
C LEU A 691 7.89 5.01 -18.04
N PRO A 692 7.04 5.59 -18.89
CA PRO A 692 7.18 6.96 -19.34
C PRO A 692 7.24 7.93 -18.16
N GLU A 693 8.20 8.89 -18.22
CA GLU A 693 8.44 9.94 -17.21
C GLU A 693 8.87 9.43 -15.82
N ARG A 694 9.00 8.10 -15.63
CA ARG A 694 9.34 7.46 -14.34
C ARG A 694 10.13 6.16 -14.55
N GLU A 695 11.34 6.28 -15.04
CA GLU A 695 12.21 5.17 -15.43
C GLU A 695 12.56 4.24 -14.25
N TRP A 696 12.43 4.73 -13.01
CA TRP A 696 12.65 3.92 -11.81
C TRP A 696 11.59 2.82 -11.65
N TYR A 697 10.33 3.10 -12.02
CA TYR A 697 9.23 2.14 -12.01
C TYR A 697 9.27 1.26 -13.25
N LYS A 698 9.40 -0.06 -13.05
CA LYS A 698 9.70 -1.03 -14.13
C LYS A 698 8.62 -2.05 -14.40
N HIS A 699 7.66 -2.23 -13.46
CA HIS A 699 6.64 -3.27 -13.58
C HIS A 699 5.54 -2.87 -14.57
N LEU A 700 5.22 -3.75 -15.54
CA LEU A 700 4.26 -3.44 -16.60
C LEU A 700 2.80 -3.71 -16.22
N ILE A 701 2.55 -4.34 -15.06
CA ILE A 701 1.21 -4.73 -14.63
C ILE A 701 0.74 -3.95 -13.41
N TYR A 702 1.59 -3.71 -12.40
CA TYR A 702 1.24 -3.09 -11.12
C TYR A 702 2.14 -1.89 -10.83
N GLU A 703 1.59 -0.68 -10.86
CA GLU A 703 2.36 0.53 -10.51
C GLU A 703 1.46 1.59 -9.87
N PRO A 704 1.99 2.52 -9.07
CA PRO A 704 1.22 3.68 -8.65
C PRO A 704 0.87 4.54 -9.87
N GLY A 705 -0.29 5.17 -9.86
CA GLY A 705 -0.67 6.06 -10.95
C GLY A 705 0.08 7.38 -10.91
N LEU A 706 0.54 7.87 -12.07
CA LEU A 706 1.27 9.14 -12.20
C LEU A 706 0.50 10.35 -11.62
N TYR A 707 -0.84 10.30 -11.70
CA TYR A 707 -1.75 11.32 -11.18
C TYR A 707 -2.73 10.81 -10.11
N THR A 708 -2.53 9.60 -9.58
CA THR A 708 -3.30 9.07 -8.45
C THR A 708 -2.42 8.79 -7.24
N GLY A 709 -1.14 8.53 -7.45
CA GLY A 709 -0.20 8.23 -6.38
C GLY A 709 -0.42 6.88 -5.75
N TYR A 710 -0.95 6.79 -4.53
CA TYR A 710 -1.16 5.52 -3.83
C TYR A 710 -1.96 4.47 -4.62
N GLY A 711 -2.99 4.92 -5.33
CA GLY A 711 -3.85 4.03 -6.09
C GLY A 711 -3.11 3.36 -7.25
N VAL A 712 -3.24 2.02 -7.34
CA VAL A 712 -2.65 1.24 -8.42
C VAL A 712 -3.23 1.64 -9.78
N LYS A 713 -2.35 1.74 -10.78
CA LYS A 713 -2.71 1.67 -12.20
C LYS A 713 -2.30 0.31 -12.74
N THR A 714 -3.28 -0.46 -13.18
CA THR A 714 -3.05 -1.77 -13.79
C THR A 714 -2.74 -1.61 -15.27
N VAL A 715 -1.75 -2.33 -15.76
CA VAL A 715 -1.19 -2.19 -17.11
C VAL A 715 -0.85 -0.71 -17.42
N PRO A 716 -0.06 -0.05 -16.54
CA PRO A 716 0.05 1.41 -16.44
C PRO A 716 0.48 2.08 -17.74
N GLY A 717 1.45 1.53 -18.46
CA GLY A 717 1.95 2.12 -19.69
C GLY A 717 0.90 2.22 -20.82
N VAL A 718 -0.09 1.31 -20.83
CA VAL A 718 -1.22 1.38 -21.77
C VAL A 718 -2.33 2.27 -21.23
N ARG A 719 -2.74 2.03 -19.97
CA ARG A 719 -3.88 2.72 -19.35
C ARG A 719 -3.67 4.23 -19.27
N GLU A 720 -2.54 4.65 -18.73
CA GLU A 720 -2.23 6.07 -18.56
C GLU A 720 -2.03 6.79 -19.90
N ALA A 721 -1.42 6.10 -20.88
CA ALA A 721 -1.30 6.66 -22.22
C ALA A 721 -2.68 6.89 -22.88
N ILE A 722 -3.66 6.00 -22.69
CA ILE A 722 -5.04 6.21 -23.13
C ILE A 722 -5.68 7.36 -22.37
N GLU A 723 -5.57 7.41 -21.03
CA GLU A 723 -6.12 8.46 -20.18
C GLU A 723 -5.61 9.85 -20.60
N GLN A 724 -4.34 9.95 -21.00
CA GLN A 724 -3.65 11.20 -21.37
C GLN A 724 -3.69 11.51 -22.87
N ASN A 725 -4.37 10.71 -23.69
CA ASN A 725 -4.44 10.85 -25.15
C ASN A 725 -3.08 10.67 -25.87
N HIS A 726 -2.15 9.90 -25.29
CA HIS A 726 -0.84 9.57 -25.88
C HIS A 726 -0.91 8.26 -26.69
N TRP A 727 -1.59 8.28 -27.83
CA TRP A 727 -1.99 7.08 -28.60
C TRP A 727 -0.83 6.24 -29.11
N ASP A 728 0.25 6.88 -29.61
CA ASP A 728 1.45 6.16 -30.08
C ASP A 728 2.13 5.42 -28.93
N GLN A 729 2.18 6.05 -27.75
CA GLN A 729 2.70 5.44 -26.54
C GLN A 729 1.81 4.27 -26.08
N ALA A 730 0.48 4.42 -26.15
CA ALA A 730 -0.45 3.31 -25.84
C ALA A 730 -0.17 2.07 -26.72
N ASN A 731 -0.05 2.25 -28.04
CA ASN A 731 0.30 1.19 -28.99
C ASN A 731 1.68 0.57 -28.70
N GLN A 732 2.68 1.39 -28.36
CA GLN A 732 4.01 0.91 -27.97
C GLN A 732 3.93 0.00 -26.74
N TYR A 733 3.21 0.42 -25.70
CA TYR A 733 3.12 -0.34 -24.44
C TYR A 733 2.21 -1.57 -24.57
N VAL A 734 1.23 -1.59 -25.46
CA VAL A 734 0.52 -2.83 -25.85
C VAL A 734 1.53 -3.88 -26.33
N GLY A 735 2.46 -3.48 -27.20
CA GLY A 735 3.50 -4.38 -27.71
C GLY A 735 4.48 -4.85 -26.63
N LEU A 736 4.97 -3.92 -25.78
CA LEU A 736 5.90 -4.24 -24.69
C LEU A 736 5.27 -5.18 -23.65
N THR A 737 4.05 -4.89 -23.23
CA THR A 737 3.32 -5.73 -22.26
C THR A 737 3.02 -7.11 -22.83
N ALA A 738 2.62 -7.20 -24.11
CA ALA A 738 2.41 -8.48 -24.78
C ALA A 738 3.70 -9.29 -24.86
N ALA A 739 4.86 -8.66 -25.13
CA ALA A 739 6.16 -9.33 -25.16
C ALA A 739 6.55 -9.87 -23.77
N ALA A 740 6.35 -9.09 -22.71
CA ALA A 740 6.59 -9.50 -21.32
C ALA A 740 5.71 -10.70 -20.93
N LEU A 741 4.42 -10.66 -21.26
CA LEU A 741 3.50 -11.77 -21.00
C LEU A 741 3.85 -13.03 -21.80
N ASN A 742 4.36 -12.90 -23.02
CA ASN A 742 4.85 -14.04 -23.77
C ASN A 742 6.10 -14.65 -23.14
N ALA A 743 7.03 -13.84 -22.66
CA ALA A 743 8.20 -14.33 -21.90
C ALA A 743 7.79 -15.04 -20.60
N TYR A 744 6.78 -14.49 -19.91
CA TYR A 744 6.16 -15.12 -18.74
C TYR A 744 5.58 -16.50 -19.10
N CYS A 745 4.83 -16.60 -20.20
CA CYS A 745 4.28 -17.87 -20.69
C CYS A 745 5.37 -18.89 -21.06
N ASP A 746 6.45 -18.46 -21.73
CA ASP A 746 7.58 -19.34 -22.08
C ASP A 746 8.19 -19.95 -20.81
N ARG A 747 8.40 -19.15 -19.78
CA ARG A 747 8.95 -19.59 -18.48
C ARG A 747 7.97 -20.53 -17.75
N LEU A 748 6.68 -20.22 -17.77
CA LEU A 748 5.64 -21.04 -17.15
C LEU A 748 5.49 -22.40 -17.85
N GLU A 749 5.61 -22.45 -19.18
CA GLU A 749 5.60 -23.68 -19.95
C GLU A 749 6.82 -24.56 -19.67
N GLN A 750 8.01 -23.95 -19.46
CA GLN A 750 9.22 -24.66 -19.00
C GLN A 750 9.01 -25.22 -17.57
N ALA A 751 8.49 -24.44 -16.63
CA ALA A 751 8.14 -24.92 -15.31
C ALA A 751 7.14 -26.09 -15.36
N THR A 752 6.11 -25.98 -16.21
CA THR A 752 5.13 -27.03 -16.43
C THR A 752 5.74 -28.32 -16.96
N ALA A 753 6.79 -28.23 -17.77
CA ALA A 753 7.47 -29.41 -18.31
C ALA A 753 8.23 -30.18 -17.20
N LEU A 754 8.74 -29.46 -16.17
CA LEU A 754 9.39 -30.09 -15.02
C LEU A 754 8.44 -30.83 -14.08
N LEU A 755 7.14 -30.49 -14.12
CA LEU A 755 6.09 -31.16 -13.32
C LEU A 755 5.59 -32.47 -13.96
N LYS A 756 6.10 -32.87 -15.13
CA LYS A 756 5.74 -34.18 -15.74
C LYS A 756 6.33 -35.30 -14.87
N GLU A 757 5.54 -36.36 -14.65
CA GLU A 757 6.02 -37.60 -14.07
C GLU A 757 7.21 -38.09 -14.91
N GLY A 758 8.33 -38.38 -14.27
CA GLY A 758 9.46 -39.02 -14.93
C GLY A 758 9.07 -40.44 -15.30
N ASN A 759 9.31 -40.84 -16.57
CA ASN A 759 9.32 -42.23 -16.95
C ASN A 759 10.36 -43.02 -16.18
#